data_ad3897f49e1cda06ff776dc2ad875e79
#
_entry.id   ad3897f49e1cda06ff776dc2ad875e79
#
_cell.length_a   1.000
_cell.length_b   1.000
_cell.length_c   1.000
_cell.angle_alpha   90.00
_cell.angle_beta   90.00
_cell.angle_gamma   90.00
#
_symmetry.space_group_name_H-M   'P 1'
#
loop_
_entity.id
_entity.type
_entity.pdbx_description
1 polymer ?
#
loop_
_entity_poly.entity_id
_entity_poly.type
_entity_poly.pdbx_seq_one_letter_code
_entity_poly.pdbx_strand_id
1 'polypeptide(L)'
;MEEFEFSGLIGLISLLVILLPLFSFLLILAGRKGKGADLALINSSLSFMLSVYLFSFIWNKQPINYQIPWFLIGNIEFKVGVLLNNLSVLMITLVSGISVLVHIYSRTYMKDDLNIHRYWAYLGLFCFSMLGLVISDNLLLIYLFWELVGFSSFLLIGFWYTRPIASQAAKKAFIMNRIGDIGFLTGIIIIFSQFRTLDITALFGDMGLVKASLVEKGLWISASRQMPEVWLSIAGLAFFIGAMAKSAQFPLHTWLPDAMEGPTSISSLIHAATMVAAGVFLIARVYPIFDPFVLNSMVCIGAFTAFMAATIAISQNDIKRILAYSTISQLGFMVMALGIGAYSESIFHLATHAFFKCLLFLAAGSVIHQLHRYRDQLNPDFDCQDIRIMGGLRKRMPITFIGMCLASAALIGLPLSSGYLSKDAILITAFEWAGSRDGIYAMIPYIMVITSWLTVFYISRLVFKVFFSTPKRMSTEQANQIQDAPKQMSYVLVILAFFCLFFAYSFNPFSFESSWLWNGFSSNLFQKVKLYHWLIPLILNIGTVILIFTSYKIYVKNDGLSISEKNIFHRFFKQEWFLNELYRYLFTAPVEKFSSVCYWFDKNIIDALVLKSAILISILSGATHWCDRILVDGFVNALGTCAKWIGNFSRNFQTGKLQHYLISMLLVVLSFFILTYFL
;
A
#
# COMPACT_ATOMS: atom_id res chain seq x y z
N MET A 1 -8.51 -35.95 -23.00
CA MET A 1 -9.60 -35.03 -23.36
C MET A 1 -10.34 -34.54 -22.11
N GLU A 2 -10.84 -35.44 -21.26
CA GLU A 2 -11.53 -35.06 -20.00
C GLU A 2 -10.69 -34.23 -19.02
N GLU A 3 -9.39 -34.51 -18.83
CA GLU A 3 -8.52 -33.68 -18.00
C GLU A 3 -8.29 -32.28 -18.57
N PHE A 4 -8.27 -32.13 -19.89
CA PHE A 4 -8.07 -30.83 -20.53
C PHE A 4 -9.36 -29.96 -20.49
N GLU A 5 -10.53 -30.55 -20.69
CA GLU A 5 -11.82 -29.89 -20.53
C GLU A 5 -12.05 -29.48 -19.06
N PHE A 6 -11.65 -30.35 -18.13
CA PHE A 6 -11.78 -30.09 -16.71
C PHE A 6 -10.86 -28.95 -16.21
N SER A 7 -9.61 -28.94 -16.66
CA SER A 7 -8.68 -27.83 -16.35
C SER A 7 -9.17 -26.49 -16.92
N GLY A 8 -9.78 -26.50 -18.10
CA GLY A 8 -10.41 -25.34 -18.74
C GLY A 8 -11.59 -24.79 -17.93
N LEU A 9 -12.45 -25.66 -17.38
CA LEU A 9 -13.58 -25.26 -16.52
C LEU A 9 -13.10 -24.60 -15.22
N ILE A 10 -12.09 -25.17 -14.57
CA ILE A 10 -11.50 -24.59 -13.36
C ILE A 10 -10.84 -23.23 -13.66
N GLY A 11 -10.13 -23.13 -14.78
CA GLY A 11 -9.57 -21.86 -15.26
C GLY A 11 -10.66 -20.80 -15.46
N LEU A 12 -11.78 -21.16 -16.09
CA LEU A 12 -12.93 -20.25 -16.28
C LEU A 12 -13.54 -19.81 -14.94
N ILE A 13 -13.76 -20.74 -14.01
CA ILE A 13 -14.28 -20.41 -12.67
C ILE A 13 -13.33 -19.45 -11.95
N SER A 14 -12.01 -19.68 -12.04
CA SER A 14 -11.01 -18.81 -11.43
C SER A 14 -11.02 -17.41 -12.01
N LEU A 15 -11.19 -17.27 -13.31
CA LEU A 15 -11.36 -15.99 -13.98
C LEU A 15 -12.65 -15.29 -13.53
N LEU A 16 -13.75 -16.01 -13.39
CA LEU A 16 -15.00 -15.43 -12.88
C LEU A 16 -14.86 -14.90 -11.46
N VAL A 17 -14.11 -15.58 -10.58
CA VAL A 17 -13.84 -15.11 -9.22
C VAL A 17 -13.23 -13.69 -9.24
N ILE A 18 -12.30 -13.43 -10.16
CA ILE A 18 -11.66 -12.11 -10.29
C ILE A 18 -12.57 -11.12 -11.01
N LEU A 19 -13.20 -11.52 -12.10
CA LEU A 19 -13.93 -10.60 -12.98
C LEU A 19 -15.22 -10.07 -12.37
N LEU A 20 -15.87 -10.82 -11.46
CA LEU A 20 -17.11 -10.37 -10.80
C LEU A 20 -16.94 -9.04 -10.05
N PRO A 21 -15.91 -8.84 -9.20
CA PRO A 21 -15.66 -7.53 -8.59
C PRO A 21 -15.32 -6.43 -9.61
N LEU A 22 -14.63 -6.75 -10.71
CA LEU A 22 -14.36 -5.80 -11.80
C LEU A 22 -15.66 -5.36 -12.50
N PHE A 23 -16.55 -6.31 -12.81
CA PHE A 23 -17.87 -5.98 -13.35
C PHE A 23 -18.66 -5.07 -12.42
N SER A 24 -18.61 -5.36 -11.11
CA SER A 24 -19.20 -4.49 -10.10
C SER A 24 -18.64 -3.06 -10.19
N PHE A 25 -17.31 -2.90 -10.23
CA PHE A 25 -16.64 -1.61 -10.37
C PHE A 25 -17.12 -0.85 -11.63
N LEU A 26 -17.05 -1.48 -12.81
CA LEU A 26 -17.38 -0.86 -14.08
C LEU A 26 -18.87 -0.45 -14.17
N LEU A 27 -19.77 -1.35 -13.76
CA LEU A 27 -21.21 -1.10 -13.81
C LEU A 27 -21.64 -0.02 -12.82
N ILE A 28 -21.04 0.02 -11.63
CA ILE A 28 -21.31 1.05 -10.64
C ILE A 28 -20.77 2.39 -11.13
N LEU A 29 -19.58 2.42 -11.71
CA LEU A 29 -18.97 3.65 -12.23
C LEU A 29 -19.80 4.26 -13.39
N ALA A 30 -20.30 3.41 -14.30
CA ALA A 30 -21.13 3.81 -15.43
C ALA A 30 -22.61 4.07 -15.05
N GLY A 31 -23.05 3.56 -13.90
CA GLY A 31 -24.45 3.57 -13.48
C GLY A 31 -24.91 4.87 -12.82
N ARG A 32 -26.24 4.98 -12.62
CA ARG A 32 -26.85 6.11 -11.89
C ARG A 32 -26.57 6.02 -10.38
N LYS A 33 -26.40 7.18 -9.73
CA LYS A 33 -26.23 7.30 -8.26
C LYS A 33 -27.34 6.54 -7.51
N GLY A 34 -26.97 5.67 -6.56
CA GLY A 34 -27.88 5.06 -5.59
C GLY A 34 -28.07 3.54 -5.65
N LYS A 35 -27.68 2.83 -6.72
CA LYS A 35 -27.94 1.36 -6.88
C LYS A 35 -26.69 0.46 -6.72
N GLY A 36 -25.55 0.99 -6.27
CA GLY A 36 -24.28 0.23 -6.26
C GLY A 36 -24.15 -0.83 -5.17
N ALA A 37 -24.82 -0.66 -4.02
CA ALA A 37 -24.64 -1.53 -2.87
C ALA A 37 -25.07 -2.99 -3.13
N ASP A 38 -26.24 -3.19 -3.71
CA ASP A 38 -26.79 -4.52 -3.95
C ASP A 38 -25.99 -5.25 -5.04
N LEU A 39 -25.59 -4.54 -6.11
CA LEU A 39 -24.78 -5.08 -7.17
C LEU A 39 -23.38 -5.51 -6.66
N ALA A 40 -22.74 -4.66 -5.85
CA ALA A 40 -21.45 -4.96 -5.23
C ALA A 40 -21.55 -6.17 -4.31
N LEU A 41 -22.59 -6.26 -3.49
CA LEU A 41 -22.81 -7.38 -2.59
C LEU A 41 -23.08 -8.69 -3.33
N ILE A 42 -23.93 -8.69 -4.37
CA ILE A 42 -24.23 -9.88 -5.17
C ILE A 42 -22.96 -10.41 -5.83
N ASN A 43 -22.22 -9.54 -6.54
CA ASN A 43 -21.00 -9.95 -7.23
C ASN A 43 -19.91 -10.45 -6.25
N SER A 44 -19.74 -9.79 -5.12
CA SER A 44 -18.81 -10.23 -4.08
C SER A 44 -19.23 -11.58 -3.48
N SER A 45 -20.53 -11.81 -3.25
CA SER A 45 -21.05 -13.08 -2.74
C SER A 45 -20.89 -14.22 -3.73
N LEU A 46 -21.13 -13.99 -5.02
CA LEU A 46 -20.88 -14.98 -6.06
C LEU A 46 -19.38 -15.31 -6.17
N SER A 47 -18.51 -14.30 -6.14
CA SER A 47 -17.05 -14.50 -6.11
C SER A 47 -16.62 -15.36 -4.92
N PHE A 48 -17.20 -15.15 -3.74
CA PHE A 48 -16.92 -15.94 -2.54
C PHE A 48 -17.41 -17.39 -2.69
N MET A 49 -18.63 -17.62 -3.18
CA MET A 49 -19.15 -18.99 -3.41
C MET A 49 -18.25 -19.77 -4.37
N LEU A 50 -17.82 -19.14 -5.47
CA LEU A 50 -16.89 -19.76 -6.42
C LEU A 50 -15.52 -20.02 -5.80
N SER A 51 -15.03 -19.12 -4.92
CA SER A 51 -13.78 -19.32 -4.19
C SER A 51 -13.84 -20.51 -3.22
N VAL A 52 -14.95 -20.68 -2.51
CA VAL A 52 -15.17 -21.83 -1.63
C VAL A 52 -15.24 -23.14 -2.44
N TYR A 53 -15.88 -23.12 -3.61
CA TYR A 53 -15.88 -24.27 -4.52
C TYR A 53 -14.45 -24.65 -4.96
N LEU A 54 -13.65 -23.67 -5.41
CA LEU A 54 -12.24 -23.90 -5.77
C LEU A 54 -11.42 -24.42 -4.59
N PHE A 55 -11.64 -23.87 -3.40
CA PHE A 55 -10.98 -24.32 -2.17
C PHE A 55 -11.26 -25.79 -1.89
N SER A 56 -12.54 -26.20 -1.88
CA SER A 56 -12.94 -27.60 -1.60
C SER A 56 -12.39 -28.57 -2.63
N PHE A 57 -12.14 -28.09 -3.84
CA PHE A 57 -11.71 -28.90 -4.96
C PHE A 57 -10.18 -29.08 -5.04
N ILE A 58 -9.42 -28.04 -4.68
CA ILE A 58 -7.95 -27.98 -4.90
C ILE A 58 -7.16 -28.22 -3.62
N TRP A 59 -7.74 -27.97 -2.44
CA TRP A 59 -7.03 -28.10 -1.17
C TRP A 59 -6.40 -29.51 -1.00
N ASN A 60 -5.09 -29.53 -0.72
CA ASN A 60 -4.27 -30.74 -0.59
C ASN A 60 -4.20 -31.62 -1.86
N LYS A 61 -4.44 -31.04 -3.03
CA LYS A 61 -4.25 -31.70 -4.32
C LYS A 61 -3.10 -31.07 -5.10
N GLN A 62 -2.79 -31.67 -6.26
CA GLN A 62 -1.77 -31.16 -7.16
C GLN A 62 -2.10 -29.76 -7.65
N PRO A 63 -1.11 -28.87 -7.73
CA PRO A 63 -1.32 -27.51 -8.25
C PRO A 63 -1.81 -27.53 -9.69
N ILE A 64 -2.77 -26.68 -10.01
CA ILE A 64 -3.27 -26.47 -11.36
C ILE A 64 -2.73 -25.14 -11.88
N ASN A 65 -2.06 -25.17 -13.02
CA ASN A 65 -1.58 -23.98 -13.73
C ASN A 65 -2.25 -23.92 -15.10
N TYR A 66 -3.11 -22.91 -15.32
CA TYR A 66 -3.77 -22.67 -16.59
C TYR A 66 -3.22 -21.40 -17.21
N GLN A 67 -2.63 -21.51 -18.40
CA GLN A 67 -1.91 -20.42 -19.05
C GLN A 67 -2.42 -20.21 -20.48
N ILE A 68 -2.51 -18.92 -20.88
CA ILE A 68 -2.84 -18.49 -22.23
C ILE A 68 -1.67 -17.64 -22.75
N PRO A 69 -1.18 -17.87 -23.99
CA PRO A 69 -0.17 -17.01 -24.58
C PRO A 69 -0.71 -15.58 -24.74
N TRP A 70 0.09 -14.59 -24.36
CA TRP A 70 -0.31 -13.18 -24.40
C TRP A 70 0.43 -12.42 -25.49
N PHE A 71 1.75 -12.36 -25.41
CA PHE A 71 2.59 -11.72 -26.42
C PHE A 71 3.96 -12.36 -26.51
N LEU A 72 4.64 -12.16 -27.64
CA LEU A 72 5.97 -12.67 -27.94
C LEU A 72 6.95 -11.49 -28.10
N ILE A 73 8.08 -11.53 -27.40
CA ILE A 73 9.19 -10.59 -27.59
C ILE A 73 10.44 -11.39 -27.98
N GLY A 74 10.84 -11.30 -29.23
CA GLY A 74 11.91 -12.14 -29.75
C GLY A 74 11.53 -13.62 -29.65
N ASN A 75 12.32 -14.40 -28.89
CA ASN A 75 12.08 -15.83 -28.66
C ASN A 75 11.42 -16.11 -27.31
N ILE A 76 10.98 -15.08 -26.57
CA ILE A 76 10.39 -15.23 -25.23
C ILE A 76 8.89 -15.02 -25.35
N GLU A 77 8.14 -16.05 -25.00
CA GLU A 77 6.69 -16.04 -24.92
C GLU A 77 6.25 -15.63 -23.50
N PHE A 78 5.49 -14.54 -23.41
CA PHE A 78 4.84 -14.11 -22.17
C PHE A 78 3.43 -14.67 -22.14
N LYS A 79 3.11 -15.37 -21.03
CA LYS A 79 1.84 -16.02 -20.79
C LYS A 79 1.08 -15.31 -19.68
N VAL A 80 -0.22 -15.36 -19.74
CA VAL A 80 -1.15 -14.90 -18.69
C VAL A 80 -1.92 -16.10 -18.21
N GLY A 81 -1.92 -16.32 -16.90
CA GLY A 81 -2.60 -17.48 -16.39
C GLY A 81 -2.96 -17.39 -14.91
N VAL A 82 -3.50 -18.48 -14.41
CA VAL A 82 -3.91 -18.65 -13.02
C VAL A 82 -3.20 -19.86 -12.42
N LEU A 83 -2.57 -19.65 -11.26
CA LEU A 83 -1.94 -20.69 -10.49
C LEU A 83 -2.77 -20.99 -9.24
N LEU A 84 -3.31 -22.18 -9.16
CA LEU A 84 -4.13 -22.66 -8.06
C LEU A 84 -3.38 -23.72 -7.28
N ASN A 85 -2.94 -23.38 -6.10
CA ASN A 85 -2.34 -24.26 -5.09
C ASN A 85 -2.92 -23.92 -3.71
N ASN A 86 -2.52 -24.63 -2.67
CA ASN A 86 -3.02 -24.40 -1.30
C ASN A 86 -2.94 -22.91 -0.88
N LEU A 87 -1.83 -22.22 -1.18
CA LEU A 87 -1.66 -20.82 -0.84
C LEU A 87 -2.64 -19.91 -1.61
N SER A 88 -2.81 -20.13 -2.92
CA SER A 88 -3.75 -19.35 -3.73
C SER A 88 -5.19 -19.54 -3.28
N VAL A 89 -5.64 -20.80 -3.15
CA VAL A 89 -7.05 -21.08 -2.81
C VAL A 89 -7.40 -20.66 -1.39
N LEU A 90 -6.46 -20.74 -0.45
CA LEU A 90 -6.63 -20.18 0.89
C LEU A 90 -6.83 -18.66 0.80
N MET A 91 -5.95 -17.97 0.09
CA MET A 91 -5.98 -16.50 0.02
C MET A 91 -7.21 -15.98 -0.72
N ILE A 92 -7.61 -16.58 -1.85
CA ILE A 92 -8.84 -16.12 -2.55
C ILE A 92 -10.08 -16.31 -1.68
N THR A 93 -10.15 -17.41 -0.91
CA THR A 93 -11.27 -17.67 -0.01
C THR A 93 -11.29 -16.69 1.17
N LEU A 94 -10.14 -16.40 1.76
CA LEU A 94 -10.02 -15.40 2.83
C LEU A 94 -10.39 -13.98 2.34
N VAL A 95 -9.81 -13.56 1.21
CA VAL A 95 -10.05 -12.21 0.65
C VAL A 95 -11.51 -12.03 0.25
N SER A 96 -12.08 -12.97 -0.50
CA SER A 96 -13.48 -12.89 -0.94
C SER A 96 -14.46 -13.00 0.24
N GLY A 97 -14.21 -13.88 1.19
CA GLY A 97 -15.07 -14.06 2.38
C GLY A 97 -15.10 -12.83 3.28
N ILE A 98 -13.94 -12.27 3.62
CA ILE A 98 -13.85 -11.04 4.40
C ILE A 98 -14.47 -9.87 3.61
N SER A 99 -14.25 -9.82 2.28
CA SER A 99 -14.86 -8.80 1.42
C SER A 99 -16.39 -8.82 1.52
N VAL A 100 -17.04 -9.97 1.42
CA VAL A 100 -18.51 -10.09 1.57
C VAL A 100 -18.97 -9.54 2.93
N LEU A 101 -18.30 -9.94 4.00
CA LEU A 101 -18.64 -9.48 5.35
C LEU A 101 -18.50 -7.96 5.49
N VAL A 102 -17.43 -7.38 4.92
CA VAL A 102 -17.22 -5.94 4.87
C VAL A 102 -18.29 -5.25 4.00
N HIS A 103 -18.72 -5.83 2.88
CA HIS A 103 -19.81 -5.29 2.06
C HIS A 103 -21.14 -5.25 2.86
N ILE A 104 -21.50 -6.33 3.56
CA ILE A 104 -22.71 -6.38 4.39
C ILE A 104 -22.66 -5.32 5.49
N TYR A 105 -21.53 -5.19 6.19
CA TYR A 105 -21.31 -4.21 7.25
C TYR A 105 -21.40 -2.78 6.70
N SER A 106 -20.73 -2.51 5.58
CA SER A 106 -20.64 -1.17 4.98
C SER A 106 -21.97 -0.64 4.47
N ARG A 107 -22.91 -1.53 4.12
CA ARG A 107 -24.25 -1.13 3.68
C ARG A 107 -24.96 -0.25 4.72
N THR A 108 -24.73 -0.53 5.99
CA THR A 108 -25.29 0.26 7.09
C THR A 108 -24.33 1.36 7.53
N TYR A 109 -23.03 1.04 7.63
CA TYR A 109 -22.01 1.97 8.11
C TYR A 109 -21.85 3.23 7.23
N MET A 110 -21.93 3.08 5.90
CA MET A 110 -21.75 4.17 4.90
C MET A 110 -23.07 4.73 4.37
N LYS A 111 -24.23 4.33 4.94
CA LYS A 111 -25.56 4.62 4.37
C LYS A 111 -25.81 6.11 4.12
N ASP A 112 -25.34 6.96 5.02
CA ASP A 112 -25.61 8.40 5.02
C ASP A 112 -24.52 9.22 4.30
N ASP A 113 -23.51 8.57 3.68
CA ASP A 113 -22.43 9.26 2.96
C ASP A 113 -22.88 9.68 1.55
N LEU A 114 -22.66 10.95 1.21
CA LEU A 114 -23.04 11.52 -0.09
C LEU A 114 -22.30 10.87 -1.27
N ASN A 115 -21.11 10.34 -1.05
CA ASN A 115 -20.26 9.74 -2.06
C ASN A 115 -20.29 8.20 -2.04
N ILE A 116 -21.30 7.60 -1.45
CA ILE A 116 -21.44 6.15 -1.29
C ILE A 116 -21.29 5.37 -2.60
N HIS A 117 -21.67 5.97 -3.73
CA HIS A 117 -21.51 5.38 -5.07
C HIS A 117 -20.03 5.12 -5.43
N ARG A 118 -19.17 6.10 -5.16
CA ARG A 118 -17.72 5.97 -5.35
C ARG A 118 -17.11 4.94 -4.40
N TYR A 119 -17.65 4.86 -3.16
CA TYR A 119 -17.22 3.87 -2.18
C TYR A 119 -17.36 2.44 -2.72
N TRP A 120 -18.55 2.09 -3.25
CA TRP A 120 -18.80 0.75 -3.78
C TRP A 120 -17.95 0.43 -5.01
N ALA A 121 -17.76 1.41 -5.91
CA ALA A 121 -16.88 1.24 -7.06
C ALA A 121 -15.43 0.95 -6.64
N TYR A 122 -14.86 1.78 -5.77
CA TYR A 122 -13.48 1.61 -5.31
C TYR A 122 -13.27 0.31 -4.53
N LEU A 123 -14.25 -0.11 -3.76
CA LEU A 123 -14.22 -1.38 -3.05
C LEU A 123 -14.18 -2.57 -4.02
N GLY A 124 -14.98 -2.53 -5.09
CA GLY A 124 -14.95 -3.52 -6.17
C GLY A 124 -13.60 -3.59 -6.88
N LEU A 125 -13.01 -2.44 -7.22
CA LEU A 125 -11.68 -2.37 -7.82
C LEU A 125 -10.60 -2.95 -6.91
N PHE A 126 -10.66 -2.66 -5.61
CA PHE A 126 -9.72 -3.18 -4.63
C PHE A 126 -9.81 -4.70 -4.48
N CYS A 127 -11.02 -5.26 -4.43
CA CYS A 127 -11.23 -6.70 -4.39
C CYS A 127 -10.72 -7.38 -5.66
N PHE A 128 -11.02 -6.83 -6.84
CA PHE A 128 -10.48 -7.30 -8.13
C PHE A 128 -8.96 -7.37 -8.11
N SER A 129 -8.32 -6.28 -7.68
CA SER A 129 -6.87 -6.16 -7.65
C SER A 129 -6.23 -7.22 -6.74
N MET A 130 -6.81 -7.45 -5.56
CA MET A 130 -6.26 -8.40 -4.59
C MET A 130 -6.49 -9.85 -5.01
N LEU A 131 -7.67 -10.18 -5.55
CA LEU A 131 -7.97 -11.52 -6.06
C LEU A 131 -7.07 -11.86 -7.26
N GLY A 132 -6.86 -10.91 -8.18
CA GLY A 132 -5.94 -11.07 -9.29
C GLY A 132 -4.50 -11.31 -8.85
N LEU A 133 -4.03 -10.57 -7.82
CA LEU A 133 -2.69 -10.73 -7.27
C LEU A 133 -2.43 -12.15 -6.77
N VAL A 134 -3.37 -12.73 -6.01
CA VAL A 134 -3.12 -14.00 -5.31
C VAL A 134 -3.20 -15.23 -6.21
N ILE A 135 -3.87 -15.16 -7.35
CA ILE A 135 -3.96 -16.30 -8.29
C ILE A 135 -3.07 -16.14 -9.53
N SER A 136 -2.35 -15.04 -9.67
CA SER A 136 -1.42 -14.84 -10.79
C SER A 136 -0.35 -15.92 -10.85
N ASP A 137 -0.06 -16.41 -12.06
CA ASP A 137 0.88 -17.49 -12.35
C ASP A 137 2.29 -17.02 -12.68
N ASN A 138 2.48 -15.72 -12.88
CA ASN A 138 3.79 -15.14 -13.20
C ASN A 138 4.06 -13.84 -12.44
N LEU A 139 5.35 -13.49 -12.32
CA LEU A 139 5.81 -12.33 -11.55
C LEU A 139 5.35 -11.00 -12.15
N LEU A 140 5.18 -10.90 -13.48
CA LEU A 140 4.71 -9.68 -14.15
C LEU A 140 3.25 -9.39 -13.81
N LEU A 141 2.39 -10.42 -13.82
CA LEU A 141 1.00 -10.28 -13.41
C LEU A 141 0.87 -9.96 -11.91
N ILE A 142 1.66 -10.62 -11.05
CA ILE A 142 1.70 -10.25 -9.63
C ILE A 142 2.06 -8.78 -9.48
N TYR A 143 3.07 -8.29 -10.21
CA TYR A 143 3.47 -6.88 -10.15
C TYR A 143 2.37 -5.94 -10.65
N LEU A 144 1.70 -6.27 -11.74
CA LEU A 144 0.59 -5.47 -12.27
C LEU A 144 -0.55 -5.35 -11.25
N PHE A 145 -0.99 -6.45 -10.67
CA PHE A 145 -2.03 -6.43 -9.63
C PHE A 145 -1.53 -5.81 -8.32
N TRP A 146 -0.25 -5.97 -7.99
CA TRP A 146 0.39 -5.31 -6.86
C TRP A 146 0.31 -3.79 -6.93
N GLU A 147 0.58 -3.23 -8.10
CA GLU A 147 0.43 -1.81 -8.40
C GLU A 147 -1.03 -1.37 -8.29
N LEU A 148 -1.94 -2.19 -8.80
CA LEU A 148 -3.37 -1.91 -8.79
C LEU A 148 -3.96 -1.96 -7.36
N VAL A 149 -3.48 -2.86 -6.49
CA VAL A 149 -3.78 -2.86 -5.04
C VAL A 149 -3.30 -1.56 -4.40
N GLY A 150 -2.09 -1.09 -4.74
CA GLY A 150 -1.56 0.20 -4.27
C GLY A 150 -2.44 1.38 -4.70
N PHE A 151 -2.82 1.43 -5.96
CA PHE A 151 -3.67 2.48 -6.52
C PHE A 151 -5.08 2.47 -5.93
N SER A 152 -5.72 1.32 -5.86
CA SER A 152 -7.08 1.22 -5.31
C SER A 152 -7.11 1.54 -3.81
N SER A 153 -6.08 1.17 -3.05
CA SER A 153 -5.94 1.55 -1.64
C SER A 153 -5.75 3.07 -1.47
N PHE A 154 -4.99 3.73 -2.34
CA PHE A 154 -4.87 5.19 -2.37
C PHE A 154 -6.23 5.87 -2.51
N LEU A 155 -7.08 5.39 -3.42
CA LEU A 155 -8.44 5.91 -3.61
C LEU A 155 -9.33 5.70 -2.38
N LEU A 156 -9.15 4.58 -1.68
CA LEU A 156 -9.93 4.22 -0.50
C LEU A 156 -9.48 4.94 0.77
N ILE A 157 -8.17 5.09 1.00
CA ILE A 157 -7.61 5.87 2.12
C ILE A 157 -8.01 7.35 1.96
N GLY A 158 -7.87 7.89 0.74
CA GLY A 158 -8.27 9.23 0.36
C GLY A 158 -9.75 9.39 0.04
N PHE A 159 -10.64 8.50 0.50
CA PHE A 159 -12.05 8.55 0.17
C PHE A 159 -12.67 9.92 0.49
N TRP A 160 -12.37 10.48 1.67
CA TRP A 160 -12.75 11.84 2.08
C TRP A 160 -11.67 12.87 1.68
N TYR A 161 -11.30 12.90 0.40
CA TYR A 161 -10.22 13.73 -0.16
C TYR A 161 -10.39 15.24 0.08
N THR A 162 -11.59 15.72 0.40
CA THR A 162 -11.86 17.10 0.79
C THR A 162 -11.25 17.46 2.14
N ARG A 163 -10.91 16.45 2.97
CA ARG A 163 -10.17 16.64 4.21
C ARG A 163 -8.66 16.64 3.90
N PRO A 164 -7.93 17.72 4.18
CA PRO A 164 -6.49 17.80 3.87
C PRO A 164 -5.68 16.66 4.49
N ILE A 165 -6.03 16.25 5.71
CA ILE A 165 -5.35 15.15 6.44
C ILE A 165 -5.53 13.82 5.70
N ALA A 166 -6.73 13.50 5.22
CA ALA A 166 -6.99 12.27 4.48
C ALA A 166 -6.26 12.25 3.12
N SER A 167 -6.22 13.40 2.43
CA SER A 167 -5.47 13.53 1.18
C SER A 167 -3.96 13.36 1.38
N GLN A 168 -3.39 13.93 2.45
CA GLN A 168 -1.97 13.76 2.80
C GLN A 168 -1.66 12.32 3.20
N ALA A 169 -2.52 11.67 3.99
CA ALA A 169 -2.39 10.26 4.37
C ALA A 169 -2.38 9.34 3.15
N ALA A 170 -3.30 9.55 2.20
CA ALA A 170 -3.34 8.79 0.95
C ALA A 170 -2.06 8.97 0.12
N LYS A 171 -1.58 10.21 -0.05
CA LYS A 171 -0.32 10.50 -0.75
C LYS A 171 0.87 9.82 -0.08
N LYS A 172 0.98 9.91 1.26
CA LYS A 172 2.04 9.25 2.03
C LYS A 172 2.02 7.75 1.83
N ALA A 173 0.84 7.13 1.96
CA ALA A 173 0.67 5.69 1.73
C ALA A 173 1.08 5.29 0.31
N PHE A 174 0.67 6.04 -0.71
CA PHE A 174 1.03 5.77 -2.09
C PHE A 174 2.54 5.87 -2.33
N ILE A 175 3.20 6.95 -1.89
CA ILE A 175 4.65 7.17 -2.09
C ILE A 175 5.46 6.10 -1.36
N MET A 176 5.13 5.78 -0.10
CA MET A 176 5.86 4.76 0.68
C MET A 176 5.76 3.37 0.04
N ASN A 177 4.58 3.02 -0.48
CA ASN A 177 4.42 1.76 -1.21
C ASN A 177 5.21 1.78 -2.53
N ARG A 178 5.24 2.90 -3.24
CA ARG A 178 5.99 3.04 -4.50
C ARG A 178 7.49 2.83 -4.33
N ILE A 179 8.07 3.22 -3.20
CA ILE A 179 9.47 2.90 -2.87
C ILE A 179 9.68 1.39 -2.82
N GLY A 180 8.77 0.65 -2.20
CA GLY A 180 8.81 -0.82 -2.18
C GLY A 180 8.61 -1.44 -3.56
N ASP A 181 7.72 -0.88 -4.36
CA ASP A 181 7.41 -1.37 -5.71
C ASP A 181 8.62 -1.29 -6.64
N ILE A 182 9.48 -0.26 -6.49
CA ILE A 182 10.78 -0.17 -7.19
C ILE A 182 11.69 -1.34 -6.78
N GLY A 183 11.74 -1.67 -5.48
CA GLY A 183 12.48 -2.85 -5.02
C GLY A 183 11.96 -4.12 -5.67
N PHE A 184 10.64 -4.35 -5.64
CA PHE A 184 10.03 -5.53 -6.24
C PHE A 184 10.34 -5.64 -7.75
N LEU A 185 10.22 -4.54 -8.50
CA LEU A 185 10.56 -4.52 -9.93
C LEU A 185 12.04 -4.85 -10.17
N THR A 186 12.93 -4.33 -9.33
CA THR A 186 14.37 -4.66 -9.41
C THR A 186 14.59 -6.16 -9.23
N GLY A 187 13.93 -6.80 -8.24
CA GLY A 187 13.97 -8.24 -8.05
C GLY A 187 13.52 -9.03 -9.28
N ILE A 188 12.40 -8.60 -9.90
CA ILE A 188 11.87 -9.20 -11.13
C ILE A 188 12.91 -9.11 -12.28
N ILE A 189 13.54 -7.94 -12.46
CA ILE A 189 14.55 -7.74 -13.52
C ILE A 189 15.75 -8.66 -13.33
N ILE A 190 16.24 -8.83 -12.10
CA ILE A 190 17.37 -9.71 -11.80
C ILE A 190 17.00 -11.18 -12.11
N ILE A 191 15.84 -11.64 -11.64
CA ILE A 191 15.35 -13.01 -11.91
C ILE A 191 15.20 -13.24 -13.42
N PHE A 192 14.58 -12.31 -14.13
CA PHE A 192 14.42 -12.40 -15.58
C PHE A 192 15.78 -12.42 -16.30
N SER A 193 16.73 -11.63 -15.83
CA SER A 193 18.09 -11.65 -16.39
C SER A 193 18.78 -13.00 -16.23
N GLN A 194 18.60 -13.68 -15.08
CA GLN A 194 19.23 -14.94 -14.75
C GLN A 194 18.56 -16.15 -15.43
N PHE A 195 17.21 -16.19 -15.43
CA PHE A 195 16.43 -17.38 -15.82
C PHE A 195 15.67 -17.25 -17.14
N ARG A 196 15.51 -16.04 -17.69
CA ARG A 196 14.76 -15.75 -18.93
C ARG A 196 13.29 -16.17 -18.90
N THR A 197 12.74 -16.37 -17.71
CA THR A 197 11.31 -16.67 -17.48
C THR A 197 10.81 -15.90 -16.26
N LEU A 198 9.51 -15.63 -16.22
CA LEU A 198 8.81 -15.03 -15.08
C LEU A 198 7.71 -15.96 -14.53
N ASP A 199 7.58 -17.15 -15.10
CA ASP A 199 6.61 -18.15 -14.65
C ASP A 199 6.95 -18.65 -13.23
N ILE A 200 5.98 -18.57 -12.32
CA ILE A 200 6.16 -18.91 -10.91
C ILE A 200 6.41 -20.40 -10.73
N THR A 201 5.70 -21.24 -11.48
CA THR A 201 5.85 -22.70 -11.38
C THR A 201 7.23 -23.14 -11.86
N ALA A 202 7.68 -22.56 -12.97
CA ALA A 202 9.02 -22.84 -13.51
C ALA A 202 10.13 -22.32 -12.58
N LEU A 203 9.94 -21.18 -11.91
CA LEU A 203 10.96 -20.58 -11.04
C LEU A 203 10.99 -21.23 -9.65
N PHE A 204 9.85 -21.36 -8.98
CA PHE A 204 9.75 -21.65 -7.55
C PHE A 204 9.02 -22.96 -7.23
N GLY A 205 8.59 -23.73 -8.23
CA GLY A 205 7.99 -25.04 -8.04
C GLY A 205 8.91 -26.05 -7.34
N ASP A 206 8.45 -27.28 -7.15
CA ASP A 206 9.23 -28.31 -6.45
C ASP A 206 10.56 -28.62 -7.15
N MET A 207 10.55 -28.65 -8.49
CA MET A 207 11.75 -28.74 -9.36
C MET A 207 12.08 -27.39 -10.01
N GLY A 208 11.82 -26.28 -9.30
CA GLY A 208 11.99 -24.92 -9.85
C GLY A 208 13.44 -24.56 -10.13
N LEU A 209 13.63 -23.72 -11.16
CA LEU A 209 14.95 -23.28 -11.62
C LEU A 209 15.78 -22.60 -10.52
N VAL A 210 15.14 -21.92 -9.56
CA VAL A 210 15.85 -21.28 -8.44
C VAL A 210 16.41 -22.32 -7.49
N LYS A 211 15.66 -23.38 -7.15
CA LYS A 211 16.15 -24.49 -6.32
C LYS A 211 17.23 -25.32 -7.01
N ALA A 212 17.14 -25.45 -8.33
CA ALA A 212 18.12 -26.17 -9.15
C ALA A 212 19.40 -25.36 -9.42
N SER A 213 19.41 -24.05 -9.13
CA SER A 213 20.60 -23.21 -9.29
C SER A 213 21.61 -23.47 -8.18
N LEU A 214 22.90 -23.37 -8.52
CA LEU A 214 24.00 -23.63 -7.60
C LEU A 214 24.75 -22.34 -7.30
N VAL A 215 25.27 -22.24 -6.08
CA VAL A 215 26.19 -21.17 -5.68
C VAL A 215 27.56 -21.80 -5.45
N GLU A 216 28.49 -21.57 -6.37
CA GLU A 216 29.83 -22.10 -6.29
C GLU A 216 30.86 -21.03 -6.64
N LYS A 217 31.94 -20.98 -5.86
CA LYS A 217 33.10 -20.06 -6.07
C LYS A 217 32.70 -18.58 -6.22
N GLY A 218 31.65 -18.14 -5.47
CA GLY A 218 31.18 -16.76 -5.54
C GLY A 218 30.33 -16.44 -6.78
N LEU A 219 29.87 -17.47 -7.50
CA LEU A 219 28.99 -17.36 -8.67
C LEU A 219 27.67 -18.06 -8.43
N TRP A 220 26.60 -17.41 -8.81
CA TRP A 220 25.25 -17.95 -8.90
C TRP A 220 25.03 -18.52 -10.30
N ILE A 221 25.00 -19.82 -10.40
CA ILE A 221 24.99 -20.59 -11.64
C ILE A 221 23.61 -21.15 -11.91
N SER A 222 23.04 -20.82 -13.06
CA SER A 222 21.83 -21.44 -13.60
C SER A 222 22.17 -22.16 -14.92
N ALA A 223 21.22 -22.94 -15.43
CA ALA A 223 21.38 -23.61 -16.73
C ALA A 223 21.59 -22.63 -17.90
N SER A 224 21.11 -21.37 -17.77
CA SER A 224 21.15 -20.37 -18.83
C SER A 224 22.23 -19.31 -18.65
N ARG A 225 22.67 -19.02 -17.42
CA ARG A 225 23.60 -17.92 -17.10
C ARG A 225 24.38 -18.13 -15.80
N GLN A 226 25.48 -17.35 -15.66
CA GLN A 226 26.23 -17.20 -14.43
C GLN A 226 26.29 -15.72 -14.07
N MET A 227 26.04 -15.40 -12.79
CA MET A 227 26.15 -14.07 -12.22
C MET A 227 26.96 -14.13 -10.92
N PRO A 228 27.59 -13.04 -10.45
CA PRO A 228 28.12 -13.00 -9.08
C PRO A 228 27.08 -13.36 -8.04
N GLU A 229 27.45 -14.14 -7.01
CA GLU A 229 26.56 -14.59 -5.91
C GLU A 229 25.77 -13.45 -5.26
N VAL A 230 26.39 -12.26 -5.14
CA VAL A 230 25.77 -11.05 -4.57
C VAL A 230 24.43 -10.72 -5.22
N TRP A 231 24.23 -11.05 -6.51
CA TRP A 231 22.95 -10.80 -7.19
C TRP A 231 21.80 -11.65 -6.67
N LEU A 232 22.07 -12.83 -6.10
CA LEU A 232 21.04 -13.63 -5.42
C LEU A 232 20.54 -12.88 -4.17
N SER A 233 21.47 -12.42 -3.31
CA SER A 233 21.14 -11.64 -2.13
C SER A 233 20.44 -10.32 -2.48
N ILE A 234 20.89 -9.61 -3.53
CA ILE A 234 20.25 -8.38 -4.01
C ILE A 234 18.83 -8.67 -4.50
N ALA A 235 18.61 -9.76 -5.26
CA ALA A 235 17.27 -10.15 -5.71
C ALA A 235 16.35 -10.46 -4.53
N GLY A 236 16.83 -11.25 -3.56
CA GLY A 236 16.08 -11.56 -2.34
C GLY A 236 15.74 -10.31 -1.53
N LEU A 237 16.71 -9.41 -1.27
CA LEU A 237 16.47 -8.14 -0.59
C LEU A 237 15.47 -7.26 -1.37
N ALA A 238 15.55 -7.23 -2.69
CA ALA A 238 14.68 -6.44 -3.54
C ALA A 238 13.21 -6.89 -3.45
N PHE A 239 12.95 -8.21 -3.49
CA PHE A 239 11.62 -8.77 -3.21
C PHE A 239 11.17 -8.47 -1.78
N PHE A 240 12.07 -8.57 -0.80
CA PHE A 240 11.76 -8.26 0.58
C PHE A 240 11.41 -6.79 0.79
N ILE A 241 12.10 -5.84 0.14
CA ILE A 241 11.77 -4.41 0.19
C ILE A 241 10.35 -4.16 -0.35
N GLY A 242 9.97 -4.83 -1.44
CA GLY A 242 8.58 -4.81 -1.93
C GLY A 242 7.59 -5.26 -0.87
N ALA A 243 7.84 -6.40 -0.24
CA ALA A 243 7.01 -6.95 0.82
C ALA A 243 6.97 -6.06 2.06
N MET A 244 8.12 -5.46 2.46
CA MET A 244 8.23 -4.54 3.60
C MET A 244 7.29 -3.34 3.47
N ALA A 245 7.17 -2.76 2.29
CA ALA A 245 6.31 -1.60 2.06
C ALA A 245 4.83 -1.94 2.27
N LYS A 246 4.33 -3.00 1.62
CA LYS A 246 2.92 -3.41 1.75
C LYS A 246 2.60 -3.93 3.16
N SER A 247 3.48 -4.73 3.76
CA SER A 247 3.31 -5.24 5.13
C SER A 247 3.77 -4.28 6.22
N ALA A 248 4.02 -3.02 5.87
CA ALA A 248 4.37 -1.96 6.82
C ALA A 248 5.48 -2.38 7.80
N GLN A 249 6.58 -2.97 7.31
CA GLN A 249 7.75 -3.27 8.11
C GLN A 249 8.68 -2.06 8.20
N PHE A 250 9.44 -1.97 9.31
CA PHE A 250 10.47 -0.95 9.43
C PHE A 250 11.50 -1.06 8.30
N PRO A 251 11.92 0.07 7.67
CA PRO A 251 11.54 1.45 7.92
C PRO A 251 10.27 1.94 7.19
N LEU A 252 9.61 1.17 6.35
CA LEU A 252 8.51 1.59 5.46
C LEU A 252 7.10 1.47 6.11
N HIS A 253 6.98 1.61 7.44
CA HIS A 253 5.72 1.35 8.19
C HIS A 253 4.85 2.58 8.44
N THR A 254 5.39 3.81 8.37
CA THR A 254 4.73 5.03 8.89
C THR A 254 3.46 5.45 8.14
N TRP A 255 3.19 4.87 6.98
CA TRP A 255 1.97 5.13 6.22
C TRP A 255 0.73 4.44 6.81
N LEU A 256 0.91 3.29 7.47
CA LEU A 256 -0.22 2.46 7.89
C LEU A 256 -1.05 3.07 9.03
N PRO A 257 -0.46 3.69 10.08
CA PRO A 257 -1.22 4.44 11.08
C PRO A 257 -1.95 5.65 10.50
N ASP A 258 -1.39 6.33 9.51
CA ASP A 258 -2.03 7.48 8.88
C ASP A 258 -3.16 7.05 7.92
N ALA A 259 -3.11 5.83 7.36
CA ALA A 259 -4.19 5.25 6.57
C ALA A 259 -5.51 5.10 7.34
N MET A 260 -5.51 5.30 8.67
CA MET A 260 -6.72 5.31 9.51
C MET A 260 -7.68 6.48 9.24
N GLU A 261 -7.29 7.46 8.45
CA GLU A 261 -8.16 8.57 7.99
C GLU A 261 -9.30 8.11 7.07
N GLY A 262 -9.17 6.94 6.44
CA GLY A 262 -10.23 6.32 5.65
C GLY A 262 -11.38 5.76 6.50
N PRO A 263 -12.54 5.40 5.88
CA PRO A 263 -13.65 4.74 6.55
C PRO A 263 -13.22 3.46 7.28
N THR A 264 -13.78 3.20 8.47
CA THR A 264 -13.33 2.07 9.32
C THR A 264 -13.56 0.72 8.67
N SER A 265 -14.59 0.57 7.86
CA SER A 265 -14.85 -0.65 7.06
C SER A 265 -13.73 -0.94 6.05
N ILE A 266 -13.16 0.12 5.43
CA ILE A 266 -12.00 0.01 4.55
C ILE A 266 -10.74 -0.33 5.35
N SER A 267 -10.53 0.34 6.49
CA SER A 267 -9.41 0.01 7.38
C SER A 267 -9.46 -1.47 7.79
N SER A 268 -10.65 -2.01 8.09
CA SER A 268 -10.84 -3.42 8.38
C SER A 268 -10.33 -4.31 7.23
N LEU A 269 -10.70 -4.02 6.00
CA LEU A 269 -10.31 -4.82 4.83
C LEU A 269 -8.81 -4.73 4.55
N ILE A 270 -8.23 -3.52 4.55
CA ILE A 270 -6.80 -3.29 4.34
C ILE A 270 -5.95 -4.05 5.35
N HIS A 271 -6.34 -4.05 6.64
CA HIS A 271 -5.56 -4.62 7.74
C HIS A 271 -5.80 -6.12 7.97
N ALA A 272 -6.89 -6.69 7.43
CA ALA A 272 -7.22 -8.08 7.65
C ALA A 272 -6.52 -9.03 6.66
N ALA A 273 -7.03 -9.14 5.44
CA ALA A 273 -6.65 -10.19 4.49
C ALA A 273 -6.11 -9.66 3.15
N THR A 274 -5.96 -8.33 3.00
CA THR A 274 -5.67 -7.76 1.69
C THR A 274 -4.29 -7.11 1.63
N MET A 275 -4.21 -5.79 1.51
CA MET A 275 -2.98 -5.06 1.19
C MET A 275 -1.79 -5.43 2.10
N VAL A 276 -2.00 -5.44 3.42
CA VAL A 276 -0.90 -5.75 4.35
C VAL A 276 -0.51 -7.22 4.36
N ALA A 277 -1.45 -8.12 4.03
CA ALA A 277 -1.21 -9.53 3.86
C ALA A 277 -0.46 -9.86 2.54
N ALA A 278 -0.57 -8.98 1.53
CA ALA A 278 0.08 -9.18 0.23
C ALA A 278 1.61 -9.28 0.33
N GLY A 279 2.25 -8.54 1.26
CA GLY A 279 3.70 -8.66 1.45
C GLY A 279 4.11 -10.01 2.04
N VAL A 280 3.40 -10.52 3.06
CA VAL A 280 3.62 -11.87 3.61
C VAL A 280 3.36 -12.93 2.54
N PHE A 281 2.28 -12.77 1.76
CA PHE A 281 1.97 -13.64 0.63
C PHE A 281 3.09 -13.63 -0.43
N LEU A 282 3.64 -12.48 -0.78
CA LEU A 282 4.73 -12.37 -1.74
C LEU A 282 5.97 -13.14 -1.24
N ILE A 283 6.39 -12.93 0.01
CA ILE A 283 7.52 -13.65 0.59
C ILE A 283 7.26 -15.15 0.53
N ALA A 284 6.06 -15.60 0.91
CA ALA A 284 5.70 -17.01 0.84
C ALA A 284 5.71 -17.56 -0.60
N ARG A 285 5.28 -16.75 -1.58
CA ARG A 285 5.21 -17.15 -3.00
C ARG A 285 6.58 -17.34 -3.64
N VAL A 286 7.54 -16.46 -3.31
CA VAL A 286 8.89 -16.47 -3.88
C VAL A 286 9.95 -17.02 -2.89
N TYR A 287 9.52 -17.74 -1.87
CA TYR A 287 10.34 -18.17 -0.74
C TYR A 287 11.71 -18.79 -1.14
N PRO A 288 11.82 -19.63 -2.17
CA PRO A 288 13.09 -20.26 -2.55
C PRO A 288 14.22 -19.31 -3.00
N ILE A 289 13.91 -18.01 -3.25
CA ILE A 289 14.93 -17.03 -3.67
C ILE A 289 15.76 -16.50 -2.49
N PHE A 290 15.27 -16.65 -1.26
CA PHE A 290 15.89 -16.05 -0.09
C PHE A 290 17.06 -16.87 0.41
N ASP A 291 18.25 -16.32 0.28
CA ASP A 291 19.47 -16.86 0.85
C ASP A 291 19.54 -16.66 2.38
N PRO A 292 20.46 -17.29 3.11
CA PRO A 292 20.58 -17.16 4.56
C PRO A 292 20.78 -15.72 5.03
N PHE A 293 21.44 -14.86 4.26
CA PHE A 293 21.64 -13.45 4.60
C PHE A 293 20.31 -12.69 4.60
N VAL A 294 19.49 -12.87 3.57
CA VAL A 294 18.17 -12.24 3.47
C VAL A 294 17.21 -12.79 4.52
N LEU A 295 17.20 -14.11 4.75
CA LEU A 295 16.38 -14.73 5.79
C LEU A 295 16.71 -14.16 7.18
N ASN A 296 18.00 -14.07 7.54
CA ASN A 296 18.43 -13.46 8.81
C ASN A 296 18.04 -11.98 8.90
N SER A 297 18.11 -11.23 7.81
CA SER A 297 17.65 -9.85 7.72
C SER A 297 16.14 -9.74 7.99
N MET A 298 15.33 -10.65 7.42
CA MET A 298 13.89 -10.74 7.67
C MET A 298 13.58 -11.02 9.13
N VAL A 299 14.34 -11.92 9.78
CA VAL A 299 14.20 -12.21 11.22
C VAL A 299 14.44 -10.95 12.05
N CYS A 300 15.54 -10.24 11.82
CA CYS A 300 15.89 -9.04 12.58
C CYS A 300 14.87 -7.91 12.37
N ILE A 301 14.51 -7.62 11.11
CA ILE A 301 13.58 -6.54 10.77
C ILE A 301 12.16 -6.88 11.27
N GLY A 302 11.71 -8.12 11.12
CA GLY A 302 10.40 -8.57 11.60
C GLY A 302 10.29 -8.46 13.13
N ALA A 303 11.29 -8.97 13.87
CA ALA A 303 11.31 -8.90 15.34
C ALA A 303 11.38 -7.45 15.84
N PHE A 304 12.25 -6.62 15.23
CA PHE A 304 12.36 -5.20 15.56
C PHE A 304 11.04 -4.46 15.31
N THR A 305 10.42 -4.68 14.15
CA THR A 305 9.13 -4.07 13.79
C THR A 305 8.04 -4.46 14.77
N ALA A 306 7.97 -5.75 15.15
CA ALA A 306 6.98 -6.25 16.09
C ALA A 306 7.11 -5.57 17.46
N PHE A 307 8.33 -5.47 18.00
CA PHE A 307 8.60 -4.85 19.29
C PHE A 307 8.34 -3.33 19.27
N MET A 308 8.87 -2.63 18.27
CA MET A 308 8.68 -1.19 18.10
C MET A 308 7.19 -0.83 18.04
N ALA A 309 6.43 -1.50 17.17
CA ALA A 309 5.01 -1.23 17.01
C ALA A 309 4.20 -1.51 18.29
N ALA A 310 4.54 -2.56 19.03
CA ALA A 310 3.90 -2.87 20.32
C ALA A 310 4.15 -1.79 21.36
N THR A 311 5.37 -1.25 21.45
CA THR A 311 5.71 -0.15 22.39
C THR A 311 4.98 1.15 22.03
N ILE A 312 4.85 1.47 20.74
CA ILE A 312 4.10 2.64 20.29
C ILE A 312 2.61 2.49 20.60
N ALA A 313 2.03 1.30 20.37
CA ALA A 313 0.62 1.01 20.62
C ALA A 313 0.18 1.29 22.08
N ILE A 314 1.07 1.10 23.06
CA ILE A 314 0.81 1.39 24.48
C ILE A 314 0.47 2.85 24.72
N SER A 315 1.10 3.76 23.99
CA SER A 315 0.97 5.21 24.20
C SER A 315 -0.11 5.87 23.35
N GLN A 316 -0.62 5.18 22.30
CA GLN A 316 -1.66 5.71 21.44
C GLN A 316 -3.01 5.79 22.15
N ASN A 317 -3.81 6.82 21.83
CA ASN A 317 -5.14 7.04 22.40
C ASN A 317 -6.28 6.87 21.39
N ASP A 318 -6.00 6.91 20.11
CA ASP A 318 -6.97 6.64 19.05
C ASP A 318 -7.17 5.13 18.89
N ILE A 319 -8.44 4.67 18.96
CA ILE A 319 -8.80 3.25 18.86
C ILE A 319 -8.30 2.62 17.55
N LYS A 320 -8.41 3.32 16.41
CA LYS A 320 -7.97 2.84 15.11
C LYS A 320 -6.44 2.79 15.02
N ARG A 321 -5.73 3.81 15.53
CA ARG A 321 -4.26 3.82 15.57
C ARG A 321 -3.68 2.72 16.45
N ILE A 322 -4.29 2.42 17.61
CA ILE A 322 -3.89 1.27 18.45
C ILE A 322 -3.99 -0.03 17.63
N LEU A 323 -5.11 -0.23 16.94
CA LEU A 323 -5.32 -1.41 16.10
C LEU A 323 -4.38 -1.47 14.90
N ALA A 324 -4.02 -0.31 14.31
CA ALA A 324 -3.04 -0.23 13.23
C ALA A 324 -1.64 -0.66 13.69
N TYR A 325 -1.13 -0.10 14.80
CA TYR A 325 0.15 -0.53 15.37
C TYR A 325 0.14 -1.99 15.80
N SER A 326 -0.99 -2.48 16.32
CA SER A 326 -1.14 -3.90 16.61
C SER A 326 -1.08 -4.78 15.34
N THR A 327 -1.52 -4.27 14.17
CA THR A 327 -1.37 -4.97 12.88
C THR A 327 0.10 -5.01 12.45
N ILE A 328 0.81 -3.86 12.51
CA ILE A 328 2.25 -3.79 12.21
C ILE A 328 3.03 -4.80 13.06
N SER A 329 2.71 -4.88 14.36
CA SER A 329 3.34 -5.83 15.26
C SER A 329 3.10 -7.29 14.85
N GLN A 330 1.85 -7.68 14.49
CA GLN A 330 1.55 -9.06 14.08
C GLN A 330 2.16 -9.41 12.72
N LEU A 331 2.22 -8.47 11.79
CA LEU A 331 2.93 -8.66 10.52
C LEU A 331 4.44 -8.85 10.75
N GLY A 332 5.02 -8.15 11.74
CA GLY A 332 6.40 -8.39 12.17
C GLY A 332 6.62 -9.82 12.67
N PHE A 333 5.67 -10.39 13.45
CA PHE A 333 5.69 -11.81 13.84
C PHE A 333 5.71 -12.73 12.61
N MET A 334 4.87 -12.47 11.60
CA MET A 334 4.78 -13.30 10.39
C MET A 334 6.06 -13.21 9.55
N VAL A 335 6.62 -12.00 9.36
CA VAL A 335 7.87 -11.81 8.63
C VAL A 335 9.04 -12.48 9.34
N MET A 336 9.13 -12.34 10.66
CA MET A 336 10.13 -13.05 11.47
C MET A 336 9.95 -14.57 11.34
N ALA A 337 8.72 -15.07 11.37
CA ALA A 337 8.42 -16.48 11.22
C ALA A 337 8.87 -17.01 9.84
N LEU A 338 8.61 -16.30 8.76
CA LEU A 338 9.14 -16.65 7.43
C LEU A 338 10.67 -16.63 7.41
N GLY A 339 11.30 -15.65 8.03
CA GLY A 339 12.75 -15.56 8.10
C GLY A 339 13.42 -16.71 8.84
N ILE A 340 12.81 -17.25 9.91
CA ILE A 340 13.30 -18.45 10.59
C ILE A 340 12.98 -19.76 9.87
N GLY A 341 12.19 -19.75 8.80
CA GLY A 341 11.76 -20.95 8.08
C GLY A 341 10.41 -21.51 8.55
N ALA A 342 9.74 -20.88 9.50
CA ALA A 342 8.40 -21.26 10.00
C ALA A 342 7.29 -20.84 9.02
N TYR A 343 7.32 -21.44 7.82
CA TYR A 343 6.42 -21.08 6.72
C TYR A 343 4.96 -21.38 7.07
N SER A 344 4.68 -22.59 7.56
CA SER A 344 3.32 -23.05 7.90
C SER A 344 2.71 -22.20 9.01
N GLU A 345 3.50 -21.89 10.04
CA GLU A 345 3.11 -21.08 11.20
C GLU A 345 2.76 -19.64 10.78
N SER A 346 3.56 -19.07 9.86
CA SER A 346 3.32 -17.73 9.35
C SER A 346 2.01 -17.66 8.55
N ILE A 347 1.76 -18.62 7.64
CA ILE A 347 0.52 -18.66 6.85
C ILE A 347 -0.69 -19.00 7.73
N PHE A 348 -0.53 -19.89 8.72
CA PHE A 348 -1.58 -20.15 9.69
C PHE A 348 -1.94 -18.89 10.48
N HIS A 349 -0.93 -18.16 10.95
CA HIS A 349 -1.17 -16.91 11.66
C HIS A 349 -1.78 -15.84 10.74
N LEU A 350 -1.39 -15.77 9.47
CA LEU A 350 -2.00 -14.89 8.48
C LEU A 350 -3.51 -15.15 8.35
N ALA A 351 -3.92 -16.40 8.26
CA ALA A 351 -5.33 -16.80 8.13
C ALA A 351 -6.15 -16.43 9.39
N THR A 352 -5.66 -16.77 10.58
CA THR A 352 -6.34 -16.41 11.83
C THR A 352 -6.37 -14.90 12.08
N HIS A 353 -5.25 -14.21 11.75
CA HIS A 353 -5.11 -12.77 11.82
C HIS A 353 -6.17 -12.05 10.98
N ALA A 354 -6.46 -12.54 9.78
CA ALA A 354 -7.43 -11.95 8.90
C ALA A 354 -8.82 -11.83 9.58
N PHE A 355 -9.26 -12.86 10.30
CA PHE A 355 -10.56 -12.86 10.98
C PHE A 355 -10.56 -11.99 12.23
N PHE A 356 -9.61 -12.16 13.16
CA PHE A 356 -9.65 -11.40 14.39
C PHE A 356 -9.35 -9.90 14.17
N LYS A 357 -8.55 -9.53 13.17
CA LYS A 357 -8.34 -8.12 12.82
C LYS A 357 -9.55 -7.50 12.17
N CYS A 358 -10.20 -8.21 11.24
CA CYS A 358 -11.46 -7.76 10.69
C CYS A 358 -12.47 -7.47 11.81
N LEU A 359 -12.63 -8.41 12.75
CA LEU A 359 -13.56 -8.25 13.88
C LEU A 359 -13.18 -7.06 14.77
N LEU A 360 -11.90 -6.87 15.12
CA LEU A 360 -11.45 -5.76 15.95
C LEU A 360 -11.77 -4.41 15.30
N PHE A 361 -11.47 -4.25 14.03
CA PHE A 361 -11.75 -3.00 13.32
C PHE A 361 -13.25 -2.76 13.12
N LEU A 362 -14.04 -3.78 12.79
CA LEU A 362 -15.48 -3.62 12.64
C LEU A 362 -16.17 -3.38 13.97
N ALA A 363 -15.74 -4.01 15.07
CA ALA A 363 -16.23 -3.72 16.40
C ALA A 363 -15.88 -2.28 16.84
N ALA A 364 -14.63 -1.83 16.58
CA ALA A 364 -14.25 -0.43 16.78
C ALA A 364 -15.09 0.52 15.91
N GLY A 365 -15.33 0.16 14.65
CA GLY A 365 -16.22 0.91 13.76
C GLY A 365 -17.66 1.00 14.27
N SER A 366 -18.17 -0.05 14.90
CA SER A 366 -19.49 -0.05 15.51
C SER A 366 -19.57 0.93 16.69
N VAL A 367 -18.54 0.99 17.53
CA VAL A 367 -18.43 1.97 18.62
C VAL A 367 -18.39 3.38 18.04
N ILE A 368 -17.51 3.65 17.09
CA ILE A 368 -17.36 4.96 16.45
C ILE A 368 -18.66 5.40 15.76
N HIS A 369 -19.33 4.50 15.03
CA HIS A 369 -20.60 4.79 14.36
C HIS A 369 -21.69 5.23 15.33
N GLN A 370 -21.84 4.54 16.45
CA GLN A 370 -22.83 4.89 17.46
C GLN A 370 -22.48 6.21 18.16
N LEU A 371 -21.20 6.45 18.48
CA LEU A 371 -20.77 7.72 19.08
C LEU A 371 -20.95 8.89 18.11
N HIS A 372 -20.70 8.72 16.81
CA HIS A 372 -20.97 9.76 15.81
C HIS A 372 -22.45 10.11 15.72
N ARG A 373 -23.34 9.11 15.81
CA ARG A 373 -24.79 9.33 15.76
C ARG A 373 -25.29 10.21 16.90
N TYR A 374 -24.62 10.18 18.04
CA TYR A 374 -24.99 10.97 19.23
C TYR A 374 -24.07 12.18 19.46
N ARG A 375 -23.11 12.43 18.55
CA ARG A 375 -22.11 13.50 18.69
C ARG A 375 -22.72 14.87 18.91
N ASP A 376 -23.76 15.23 18.15
CA ASP A 376 -24.40 16.55 18.24
C ASP A 376 -25.10 16.77 19.61
N GLN A 377 -25.50 15.67 20.26
CA GLN A 377 -26.07 15.68 21.60
C GLN A 377 -25.01 15.64 22.72
N LEU A 378 -23.82 15.13 22.40
CA LEU A 378 -22.74 14.96 23.38
C LEU A 378 -21.91 16.25 23.56
N ASN A 379 -21.29 16.71 22.54
CA ASN A 379 -20.49 17.94 22.43
C ASN A 379 -19.89 18.00 21.02
N PRO A 380 -19.89 19.13 20.31
CA PRO A 380 -19.26 19.26 18.98
C PRO A 380 -17.76 18.88 18.97
N ASP A 381 -17.04 19.12 20.07
CA ASP A 381 -15.60 18.80 20.21
C ASP A 381 -15.31 17.37 20.66
N PHE A 382 -16.31 16.48 20.68
CA PHE A 382 -16.14 15.09 21.08
C PHE A 382 -15.46 14.28 19.98
N ASP A 383 -14.24 13.81 20.24
CA ASP A 383 -13.54 12.91 19.33
C ASP A 383 -14.02 11.46 19.55
N CYS A 384 -14.83 10.96 18.60
CA CYS A 384 -15.38 9.61 18.65
C CYS A 384 -14.33 8.48 18.51
N GLN A 385 -13.05 8.80 18.35
CA GLN A 385 -11.96 7.81 18.23
C GLN A 385 -11.10 7.75 19.49
N ASP A 386 -11.15 8.75 20.38
CA ASP A 386 -10.30 8.81 21.57
C ASP A 386 -10.85 7.91 22.71
N ILE A 387 -10.09 6.85 23.04
CA ILE A 387 -10.47 5.90 24.10
C ILE A 387 -10.48 6.52 25.51
N ARG A 388 -9.88 7.71 25.71
CA ARG A 388 -9.81 8.37 27.04
C ARG A 388 -11.15 8.96 27.45
N ILE A 389 -11.99 9.28 26.49
CA ILE A 389 -13.30 9.93 26.71
C ILE A 389 -14.47 8.93 26.63
N MET A 390 -14.20 7.74 26.07
CA MET A 390 -15.15 6.62 26.05
C MET A 390 -15.27 6.00 27.45
N GLY A 391 -16.29 5.16 27.66
CA GLY A 391 -16.44 4.36 28.87
C GLY A 391 -17.83 3.80 29.04
N GLY A 392 -17.97 2.74 29.85
CA GLY A 392 -19.25 2.17 30.28
C GLY A 392 -20.10 1.52 29.18
N LEU A 393 -19.54 1.26 27.99
CA LEU A 393 -20.29 0.75 26.84
C LEU A 393 -20.67 -0.74 26.95
N ARG A 394 -20.10 -1.49 27.92
CA ARG A 394 -20.30 -2.94 28.07
C ARG A 394 -21.76 -3.37 28.09
N LYS A 395 -22.62 -2.69 28.88
CA LYS A 395 -24.04 -3.05 29.02
C LYS A 395 -24.90 -2.56 27.87
N ARG A 396 -24.44 -1.55 27.12
CA ARG A 396 -25.19 -0.86 26.07
C ARG A 396 -24.93 -1.42 24.69
N MET A 397 -23.72 -1.94 24.47
CA MET A 397 -23.28 -2.55 23.23
C MET A 397 -22.80 -3.99 23.49
N PRO A 398 -23.67 -4.92 23.95
CA PRO A 398 -23.25 -6.25 24.39
C PRO A 398 -22.66 -7.10 23.25
N ILE A 399 -23.25 -7.06 22.05
CA ILE A 399 -22.74 -7.84 20.90
C ILE A 399 -21.37 -7.31 20.45
N THR A 400 -21.24 -5.99 20.34
CA THR A 400 -19.98 -5.32 20.01
C THR A 400 -18.92 -5.60 21.07
N PHE A 401 -19.30 -5.58 22.36
CA PHE A 401 -18.38 -5.90 23.47
C PHE A 401 -17.88 -7.35 23.41
N ILE A 402 -18.78 -8.33 23.25
CA ILE A 402 -18.39 -9.75 23.14
C ILE A 402 -17.48 -9.97 21.91
N GLY A 403 -17.84 -9.39 20.75
CA GLY A 403 -17.02 -9.46 19.56
C GLY A 403 -15.61 -8.88 19.78
N MET A 404 -15.50 -7.69 20.41
CA MET A 404 -14.23 -7.09 20.76
C MET A 404 -13.41 -7.95 21.72
N CYS A 405 -14.05 -8.57 22.74
CA CYS A 405 -13.39 -9.45 23.68
C CYS A 405 -12.86 -10.73 23.02
N LEU A 406 -13.65 -11.40 22.18
CA LEU A 406 -13.23 -12.62 21.48
C LEU A 406 -12.09 -12.34 20.49
N ALA A 407 -12.16 -11.25 19.74
CA ALA A 407 -11.09 -10.85 18.85
C ALA A 407 -9.83 -10.44 19.60
N SER A 408 -9.98 -9.77 20.75
CA SER A 408 -8.86 -9.44 21.64
C SER A 408 -8.21 -10.68 22.24
N ALA A 409 -9.01 -11.67 22.66
CA ALA A 409 -8.53 -12.96 23.14
C ALA A 409 -7.71 -13.70 22.07
N ALA A 410 -8.19 -13.68 20.81
CA ALA A 410 -7.46 -14.26 19.69
C ALA A 410 -6.16 -13.50 19.39
N LEU A 411 -6.16 -12.16 19.40
CA LEU A 411 -4.95 -11.37 19.18
C LEU A 411 -3.89 -11.59 20.28
N ILE A 412 -4.30 -11.69 21.53
CA ILE A 412 -3.44 -11.95 22.68
C ILE A 412 -2.88 -13.38 22.62
N GLY A 413 -3.65 -14.34 22.11
CA GLY A 413 -3.34 -15.76 22.13
C GLY A 413 -3.80 -16.45 23.42
N LEU A 414 -5.04 -16.16 23.88
CA LEU A 414 -5.62 -16.87 25.02
C LEU A 414 -6.04 -18.28 24.59
N PRO A 415 -5.95 -19.28 25.49
CA PRO A 415 -6.47 -20.63 25.23
C PRO A 415 -7.90 -20.60 24.69
N LEU A 416 -8.26 -21.57 23.87
CA LEU A 416 -9.54 -21.68 23.17
C LEU A 416 -9.76 -20.64 22.06
N SER A 417 -8.78 -19.81 21.74
CA SER A 417 -8.83 -18.88 20.59
C SER A 417 -7.98 -19.38 19.41
N SER A 418 -8.32 -18.92 18.21
CA SER A 418 -7.56 -19.22 16.99
C SER A 418 -6.13 -18.67 17.03
N GLY A 419 -5.93 -17.53 17.67
CA GLY A 419 -4.62 -16.91 17.83
C GLY A 419 -3.68 -17.66 18.77
N TYR A 420 -4.22 -18.39 19.76
CA TYR A 420 -3.43 -19.29 20.59
C TYR A 420 -2.72 -20.35 19.72
N LEU A 421 -3.45 -21.03 18.86
CA LEU A 421 -2.90 -22.08 17.99
C LEU A 421 -1.80 -21.52 17.06
N SER A 422 -1.99 -20.36 16.48
CA SER A 422 -1.08 -19.83 15.47
C SER A 422 0.11 -19.06 16.05
N LYS A 423 -0.10 -18.25 17.09
CA LYS A 423 0.96 -17.41 17.68
C LYS A 423 1.93 -18.24 18.54
N ASP A 424 1.40 -19.19 19.32
CA ASP A 424 2.24 -20.09 20.12
C ASP A 424 3.10 -20.98 19.22
N ALA A 425 2.56 -21.44 18.06
CA ALA A 425 3.33 -22.16 17.06
C ALA A 425 4.56 -21.36 16.59
N ILE A 426 4.38 -20.08 16.23
CA ILE A 426 5.50 -19.21 15.83
C ILE A 426 6.55 -19.08 16.94
N LEU A 427 6.11 -18.90 18.18
CA LEU A 427 7.04 -18.71 19.30
C LEU A 427 7.80 -19.99 19.65
N ILE A 428 7.13 -21.15 19.64
CA ILE A 428 7.78 -22.46 19.86
C ILE A 428 8.86 -22.67 18.79
N THR A 429 8.53 -22.52 17.53
CA THR A 429 9.49 -22.70 16.42
C THR A 429 10.63 -21.67 16.50
N ALA A 430 10.36 -20.44 16.97
CA ALA A 430 11.42 -19.45 17.17
C ALA A 430 12.43 -19.86 18.26
N PHE A 431 12.00 -20.50 19.36
CA PHE A 431 12.90 -21.06 20.36
C PHE A 431 13.68 -22.27 19.85
N GLU A 432 13.05 -23.16 19.06
CA GLU A 432 13.72 -24.28 18.43
C GLU A 432 14.81 -23.81 17.45
N TRP A 433 14.50 -22.79 16.64
CA TRP A 433 15.46 -22.18 15.74
C TRP A 433 16.64 -21.51 16.47
N ALA A 434 16.38 -20.81 17.58
CA ALA A 434 17.39 -20.09 18.35
C ALA A 434 18.33 -21.04 19.11
N GLY A 435 17.89 -22.27 19.44
CA GLY A 435 18.69 -23.24 20.17
C GLY A 435 19.99 -23.66 19.46
N SER A 436 20.11 -23.41 18.15
CA SER A 436 21.30 -23.65 17.35
C SER A 436 22.03 -22.37 16.92
N ARG A 437 21.71 -21.22 17.51
CA ARG A 437 22.23 -19.90 17.12
C ARG A 437 22.80 -19.12 18.30
N ASP A 438 23.81 -18.29 18.02
CA ASP A 438 24.50 -17.47 19.01
C ASP A 438 24.24 -15.97 18.80
N GLY A 439 24.61 -15.16 19.78
CA GLY A 439 24.59 -13.71 19.73
C GLY A 439 23.17 -13.15 19.71
N ILE A 440 22.92 -12.17 18.84
CA ILE A 440 21.63 -11.45 18.74
C ILE A 440 20.46 -12.38 18.35
N TYR A 441 20.74 -13.42 17.59
CA TYR A 441 19.72 -14.35 17.12
C TYR A 441 19.13 -15.17 18.27
N ALA A 442 19.95 -15.55 19.26
CA ALA A 442 19.47 -16.25 20.46
C ALA A 442 18.52 -15.40 21.32
N MET A 443 18.59 -14.06 21.22
CA MET A 443 17.73 -13.14 21.98
C MET A 443 16.35 -12.92 21.35
N ILE A 444 16.19 -13.20 20.06
CA ILE A 444 14.97 -12.90 19.30
C ILE A 444 13.71 -13.54 19.93
N PRO A 445 13.66 -14.82 20.29
CA PRO A 445 12.47 -15.41 20.89
C PRO A 445 12.06 -14.71 22.19
N TYR A 446 13.02 -14.28 23.02
CA TYR A 446 12.74 -13.56 24.27
C TYR A 446 12.12 -12.18 23.99
N ILE A 447 12.65 -11.44 22.99
CA ILE A 447 12.06 -10.17 22.53
C ILE A 447 10.63 -10.39 22.06
N MET A 448 10.35 -11.49 21.36
CA MET A 448 9.02 -11.81 20.86
C MET A 448 8.05 -12.20 21.99
N VAL A 449 8.52 -12.87 23.06
CA VAL A 449 7.72 -13.11 24.27
C VAL A 449 7.35 -11.77 24.94
N ILE A 450 8.31 -10.87 25.12
CA ILE A 450 8.07 -9.53 25.67
C ILE A 450 7.05 -8.78 24.79
N THR A 451 7.20 -8.85 23.47
CA THR A 451 6.27 -8.23 22.52
C THR A 451 4.86 -8.82 22.64
N SER A 452 4.74 -10.12 22.87
CA SER A 452 3.45 -10.76 23.16
C SER A 452 2.81 -10.18 24.43
N TRP A 453 3.56 -9.99 25.50
CA TRP A 453 3.06 -9.39 26.74
C TRP A 453 2.70 -7.90 26.58
N LEU A 454 3.46 -7.14 25.79
CA LEU A 454 3.08 -5.76 25.42
C LEU A 454 1.74 -5.74 24.66
N THR A 455 1.50 -6.75 23.80
CA THR A 455 0.22 -6.91 23.10
C THR A 455 -0.94 -7.07 24.09
N VAL A 456 -0.76 -7.90 25.12
CA VAL A 456 -1.76 -8.07 26.18
C VAL A 456 -2.08 -6.74 26.85
N PHE A 457 -1.05 -5.98 27.20
CA PHE A 457 -1.21 -4.73 27.95
C PHE A 457 -1.98 -3.66 27.17
N TYR A 458 -1.61 -3.37 25.90
CA TYR A 458 -2.28 -2.31 25.15
C TYR A 458 -3.70 -2.69 24.72
N ILE A 459 -3.97 -3.97 24.42
CA ILE A 459 -5.31 -4.43 24.08
C ILE A 459 -6.22 -4.45 25.31
N SER A 460 -5.73 -4.92 26.46
CA SER A 460 -6.47 -4.85 27.73
C SER A 460 -6.80 -3.41 28.09
N ARG A 461 -5.86 -2.48 27.94
CA ARG A 461 -6.10 -1.04 28.10
C ARG A 461 -7.23 -0.54 27.19
N LEU A 462 -7.22 -0.92 25.91
CA LEU A 462 -8.28 -0.54 24.95
C LEU A 462 -9.63 -1.04 25.41
N VAL A 463 -9.76 -2.34 25.69
CA VAL A 463 -11.02 -2.97 26.11
C VAL A 463 -11.54 -2.37 27.41
N PHE A 464 -10.66 -2.20 28.41
CA PHE A 464 -11.07 -1.67 29.72
C PHE A 464 -11.48 -0.21 29.66
N LYS A 465 -10.80 0.62 28.87
CA LYS A 465 -11.17 2.03 28.71
C LYS A 465 -12.48 2.20 27.94
N VAL A 466 -12.70 1.45 26.87
CA VAL A 466 -13.90 1.58 26.06
C VAL A 466 -15.14 1.01 26.76
N PHE A 467 -15.02 -0.13 27.43
CA PHE A 467 -16.19 -0.87 27.89
C PHE A 467 -16.43 -0.83 29.41
N PHE A 468 -15.38 -0.67 30.23
CA PHE A 468 -15.48 -0.81 31.69
C PHE A 468 -15.28 0.49 32.47
N SER A 469 -14.43 1.41 32.00
CA SER A 469 -14.15 2.64 32.73
C SER A 469 -15.40 3.55 32.79
N THR A 470 -15.41 4.48 33.75
CA THR A 470 -16.44 5.52 33.81
C THR A 470 -16.28 6.51 32.65
N PRO A 471 -17.38 6.88 31.95
CA PRO A 471 -17.30 7.85 30.87
C PRO A 471 -16.92 9.22 31.41
N LYS A 472 -15.84 9.82 30.88
CA LYS A 472 -15.30 11.09 31.44
C LYS A 472 -15.94 12.36 30.86
N ARG A 473 -16.62 12.28 29.71
CA ARG A 473 -17.25 13.42 29.04
C ARG A 473 -18.69 13.18 28.60
N MET A 474 -19.31 12.09 29.04
CA MET A 474 -20.71 11.78 28.84
C MET A 474 -21.45 11.76 30.17
N SER A 475 -22.62 12.42 30.28
CA SER A 475 -23.50 12.21 31.40
C SER A 475 -24.05 10.77 31.37
N THR A 476 -24.49 10.29 32.54
CA THR A 476 -25.13 8.96 32.66
C THR A 476 -26.35 8.83 31.75
N GLU A 477 -27.10 9.91 31.58
CA GLU A 477 -28.31 9.99 30.72
C GLU A 477 -27.95 9.91 29.24
N GLN A 478 -26.96 10.68 28.79
CA GLN A 478 -26.45 10.63 27.40
C GLN A 478 -25.91 9.27 27.04
N ALA A 479 -25.13 8.70 27.95
CA ALA A 479 -24.61 7.37 27.79
C ALA A 479 -25.70 6.29 27.73
N ASN A 480 -26.87 6.48 28.41
CA ASN A 480 -28.01 5.55 28.38
C ASN A 480 -28.74 5.52 27.02
N GLN A 481 -28.57 6.53 26.17
CA GLN A 481 -29.19 6.57 24.84
C GLN A 481 -28.40 5.74 23.81
N ILE A 482 -27.13 5.43 24.07
CA ILE A 482 -26.29 4.63 23.17
C ILE A 482 -26.83 3.20 23.13
N GLN A 483 -27.10 2.70 21.93
CA GLN A 483 -27.56 1.33 21.65
C GLN A 483 -26.47 0.55 20.92
N ASP A 484 -26.61 -0.78 20.86
CA ASP A 484 -25.70 -1.61 20.08
C ASP A 484 -25.81 -1.32 18.57
N ALA A 485 -24.85 -1.82 17.82
CA ALA A 485 -24.81 -1.67 16.37
C ALA A 485 -26.09 -2.19 15.71
N PRO A 486 -26.54 -1.62 14.59
CA PRO A 486 -27.67 -2.13 13.81
C PRO A 486 -27.50 -3.61 13.47
N LYS A 487 -28.61 -4.37 13.38
CA LYS A 487 -28.63 -5.83 13.21
C LYS A 487 -27.68 -6.33 12.10
N GLN A 488 -27.63 -5.65 10.95
CA GLN A 488 -26.75 -6.06 9.84
C GLN A 488 -25.26 -6.01 10.22
N MET A 489 -24.85 -4.98 10.96
CA MET A 489 -23.48 -4.88 11.46
C MET A 489 -23.23 -5.95 12.53
N SER A 490 -24.17 -6.17 13.45
CA SER A 490 -24.06 -7.16 14.53
C SER A 490 -23.94 -8.59 14.00
N TYR A 491 -24.68 -8.97 12.95
CA TYR A 491 -24.54 -10.31 12.33
C TYR A 491 -23.13 -10.56 11.82
N VAL A 492 -22.50 -9.56 11.18
CA VAL A 492 -21.11 -9.68 10.70
C VAL A 492 -20.15 -9.89 11.87
N LEU A 493 -20.33 -9.16 12.99
CA LEU A 493 -19.50 -9.34 14.17
C LEU A 493 -19.63 -10.77 14.74
N VAL A 494 -20.84 -11.34 14.79
CA VAL A 494 -21.07 -12.70 15.28
C VAL A 494 -20.42 -13.75 14.37
N ILE A 495 -20.53 -13.61 13.05
CA ILE A 495 -19.90 -14.53 12.10
C ILE A 495 -18.37 -14.50 12.26
N LEU A 496 -17.77 -13.31 12.33
CA LEU A 496 -16.33 -13.17 12.53
C LEU A 496 -15.87 -13.70 13.88
N ALA A 497 -16.69 -13.55 14.93
CA ALA A 497 -16.39 -14.08 16.27
C ALA A 497 -16.29 -15.61 16.30
N PHE A 498 -17.09 -16.30 15.48
CA PHE A 498 -16.99 -17.76 15.30
C PHE A 498 -15.59 -18.16 14.79
N PHE A 499 -15.04 -17.45 13.80
CA PHE A 499 -13.72 -17.72 13.25
C PHE A 499 -12.56 -17.26 14.17
N CYS A 500 -12.84 -16.56 15.26
CA CYS A 500 -11.84 -16.26 16.30
C CYS A 500 -11.66 -17.41 17.31
N LEU A 501 -12.47 -18.45 17.26
CA LEU A 501 -12.43 -19.60 18.16
C LEU A 501 -11.62 -20.74 17.54
N PHE A 502 -11.04 -21.61 18.36
CA PHE A 502 -10.16 -22.69 17.94
C PHE A 502 -10.83 -23.73 17.03
N PHE A 503 -12.10 -24.06 17.30
CA PHE A 503 -12.81 -25.16 16.64
C PHE A 503 -13.06 -24.91 15.13
N ALA A 504 -12.91 -23.69 14.65
CA ALA A 504 -12.90 -23.41 13.23
C ALA A 504 -11.66 -23.99 12.51
N TYR A 505 -10.59 -24.27 13.24
CA TYR A 505 -9.28 -24.67 12.70
C TYR A 505 -8.82 -26.03 13.18
N SER A 506 -9.14 -26.43 14.40
CA SER A 506 -8.69 -27.67 15.02
C SER A 506 -9.73 -28.21 15.98
N PHE A 507 -9.81 -29.54 16.11
CA PHE A 507 -10.59 -30.18 17.17
C PHE A 507 -9.87 -30.17 18.52
N ASN A 508 -8.54 -30.05 18.53
CA ASN A 508 -7.75 -29.95 19.74
C ASN A 508 -7.35 -28.48 20.01
N PRO A 509 -7.84 -27.84 21.09
CA PRO A 509 -7.55 -26.45 21.37
C PRO A 509 -6.10 -26.16 21.78
N PHE A 510 -5.29 -27.18 22.09
CA PHE A 510 -3.92 -27.04 22.58
C PHE A 510 -2.85 -27.53 21.62
N SER A 511 -3.24 -28.10 20.45
CA SER A 511 -2.30 -28.57 19.45
C SER A 511 -2.56 -27.90 18.10
N PHE A 512 -1.60 -27.11 17.63
CA PHE A 512 -1.64 -26.50 16.30
C PHE A 512 -1.43 -27.53 15.18
N GLU A 513 -0.71 -28.62 15.47
CA GLU A 513 -0.42 -29.69 14.49
C GLU A 513 -1.68 -30.45 14.05
N SER A 514 -2.72 -30.47 14.88
CA SER A 514 -4.01 -31.07 14.53
C SER A 514 -4.90 -30.16 13.65
N SER A 515 -4.42 -28.95 13.32
CA SER A 515 -5.15 -28.01 12.46
C SER A 515 -5.12 -28.47 11.00
N TRP A 516 -6.29 -28.46 10.35
CA TRP A 516 -6.40 -28.75 8.92
C TRP A 516 -5.59 -27.74 8.08
N LEU A 517 -5.44 -26.51 8.57
CA LEU A 517 -4.71 -25.44 7.89
C LEU A 517 -3.19 -25.68 7.98
N TRP A 518 -2.70 -26.14 9.13
CA TRP A 518 -1.32 -26.57 9.29
C TRP A 518 -0.95 -27.70 8.32
N ASN A 519 -1.80 -28.71 8.22
CA ASN A 519 -1.56 -29.86 7.37
C ASN A 519 -1.48 -29.52 5.88
N GLY A 520 -2.03 -28.39 5.46
CA GLY A 520 -1.95 -27.91 4.08
C GLY A 520 -0.57 -27.36 3.68
N PHE A 521 0.31 -27.07 4.66
CA PHE A 521 1.62 -26.42 4.42
C PHE A 521 2.78 -27.11 5.16
N SER A 522 2.57 -28.30 5.76
CA SER A 522 3.52 -28.93 6.68
C SER A 522 4.92 -29.11 6.10
N SER A 523 5.90 -28.46 6.72
CA SER A 523 7.32 -28.71 6.55
C SER A 523 7.98 -28.76 7.94
N ASN A 524 8.42 -29.93 8.37
CA ASN A 524 9.17 -30.08 9.62
C ASN A 524 10.64 -29.71 9.37
N LEU A 525 11.02 -28.44 9.60
CA LEU A 525 12.38 -27.97 9.40
C LEU A 525 13.25 -28.11 10.64
N PHE A 526 12.66 -28.19 11.84
CA PHE A 526 13.41 -28.20 13.10
C PHE A 526 13.16 -29.45 13.93
N GLN A 527 14.15 -29.82 14.72
CA GLN A 527 14.02 -30.90 15.68
C GLN A 527 13.11 -30.46 16.82
N LYS A 528 11.98 -31.15 16.99
CA LYS A 528 10.99 -30.81 18.02
C LYS A 528 11.56 -31.02 19.42
N VAL A 529 11.58 -29.95 20.21
CA VAL A 529 11.96 -29.99 21.62
C VAL A 529 10.69 -30.04 22.49
N LYS A 530 10.33 -31.25 22.96
CA LYS A 530 9.11 -31.48 23.76
C LYS A 530 8.92 -30.49 24.91
N LEU A 531 10.02 -30.04 25.53
CA LEU A 531 9.98 -29.08 26.63
C LEU A 531 9.38 -27.74 26.20
N TYR A 532 9.69 -27.23 25.01
CA TYR A 532 9.19 -25.94 24.54
C TYR A 532 7.69 -25.95 24.27
N HIS A 533 7.13 -27.09 23.81
CA HIS A 533 5.71 -27.23 23.50
C HIS A 533 4.76 -27.05 24.69
N TRP A 534 5.22 -27.23 25.92
CA TRP A 534 4.40 -26.97 27.11
C TRP A 534 4.91 -25.78 27.94
N LEU A 535 6.23 -25.54 28.00
CA LEU A 535 6.83 -24.48 28.83
C LEU A 535 6.51 -23.09 28.28
N ILE A 536 6.64 -22.88 26.95
CA ILE A 536 6.42 -21.58 26.33
C ILE A 536 4.95 -21.15 26.44
N PRO A 537 3.94 -21.95 26.08
CA PRO A 537 2.55 -21.60 26.32
C PRO A 537 2.24 -21.33 27.79
N LEU A 538 2.82 -22.10 28.70
CA LEU A 538 2.62 -21.89 30.15
C LEU A 538 3.12 -20.49 30.60
N ILE A 539 4.35 -20.13 30.24
CA ILE A 539 4.95 -18.83 30.59
C ILE A 539 4.13 -17.68 29.97
N LEU A 540 3.72 -17.82 28.70
CA LEU A 540 2.91 -16.82 28.02
C LEU A 540 1.56 -16.62 28.71
N ASN A 541 0.86 -17.70 29.06
CA ASN A 541 -0.46 -17.62 29.68
C ASN A 541 -0.39 -17.07 31.13
N ILE A 542 0.60 -17.46 31.92
CA ILE A 542 0.80 -16.88 33.26
C ILE A 542 1.04 -15.37 33.17
N GLY A 543 1.96 -14.93 32.30
CA GLY A 543 2.22 -13.51 32.09
C GLY A 543 0.97 -12.76 31.57
N THR A 544 0.21 -13.39 30.69
CA THR A 544 -1.06 -12.83 30.17
C THR A 544 -2.08 -12.58 31.28
N VAL A 545 -2.32 -13.55 32.17
CA VAL A 545 -3.25 -13.40 33.30
C VAL A 545 -2.79 -12.28 34.26
N ILE A 546 -1.51 -12.25 34.59
CA ILE A 546 -0.94 -11.19 35.43
C ILE A 546 -1.15 -9.81 34.80
N LEU A 547 -0.87 -9.66 33.51
CA LEU A 547 -1.00 -8.39 32.79
C LEU A 547 -2.46 -7.95 32.61
N ILE A 548 -3.38 -8.85 32.36
CA ILE A 548 -4.82 -8.53 32.34
C ILE A 548 -5.27 -8.01 33.71
N PHE A 549 -4.88 -8.70 34.78
CA PHE A 549 -5.24 -8.30 36.14
C PHE A 549 -4.62 -6.95 36.57
N THR A 550 -3.37 -6.72 36.24
CA THR A 550 -2.71 -5.43 36.50
C THR A 550 -3.33 -4.30 35.66
N SER A 551 -3.63 -4.55 34.40
CA SER A 551 -4.33 -3.59 33.53
C SER A 551 -5.74 -3.27 34.07
N TYR A 552 -6.47 -4.27 34.57
CA TYR A 552 -7.78 -4.06 35.22
C TYR A 552 -7.66 -3.16 36.45
N LYS A 553 -6.71 -3.41 37.34
CA LYS A 553 -6.45 -2.55 38.52
C LYS A 553 -6.14 -1.11 38.10
N ILE A 554 -5.28 -0.94 37.10
CA ILE A 554 -4.84 0.39 36.65
C ILE A 554 -5.99 1.18 36.00
N TYR A 555 -6.71 0.58 35.05
CA TYR A 555 -7.63 1.31 34.17
C TYR A 555 -9.09 1.29 34.60
N VAL A 556 -9.49 0.35 35.48
CA VAL A 556 -10.87 0.25 35.96
C VAL A 556 -10.99 0.69 37.41
N LYS A 557 -10.04 0.28 38.32
CA LYS A 557 -10.10 0.65 39.73
C LYS A 557 -9.49 2.01 40.04
N ASN A 558 -8.37 2.36 39.39
CA ASN A 558 -7.57 3.55 39.72
C ASN A 558 -7.69 4.67 38.67
N ASP A 559 -8.69 4.62 37.79
CA ASP A 559 -8.94 5.63 36.73
C ASP A 559 -7.76 5.88 35.75
N GLY A 560 -6.77 5.00 35.75
CA GLY A 560 -5.59 5.04 34.89
C GLY A 560 -4.33 5.55 35.58
N LEU A 561 -3.18 5.19 35.03
CA LEU A 561 -1.90 5.75 35.41
C LEU A 561 -1.81 7.21 34.93
N SER A 562 -1.68 8.14 35.86
CA SER A 562 -1.24 9.50 35.55
C SER A 562 0.26 9.48 35.28
N ILE A 563 0.65 8.97 34.09
CA ILE A 563 2.05 9.08 33.67
C ILE A 563 2.27 10.52 33.28
N SER A 564 3.16 11.20 34.01
CA SER A 564 3.53 12.58 33.69
C SER A 564 4.00 12.67 32.24
N GLU A 565 3.49 13.64 31.49
CA GLU A 565 3.94 13.94 30.11
C GLU A 565 5.43 14.31 30.04
N LYS A 566 6.06 14.63 31.19
CA LYS A 566 7.50 14.87 31.34
C LYS A 566 8.35 13.59 31.29
N ASN A 567 7.73 12.39 31.39
CA ASN A 567 8.48 11.14 31.31
C ASN A 567 9.01 10.96 29.88
N ILE A 568 10.35 10.84 29.77
CA ILE A 568 11.05 10.75 28.48
C ILE A 568 10.63 9.53 27.67
N PHE A 569 10.38 8.38 28.33
CA PHE A 569 9.91 7.17 27.66
C PHE A 569 8.48 7.32 27.14
N HIS A 570 7.60 7.96 27.91
CA HIS A 570 6.23 8.22 27.46
C HIS A 570 6.21 9.15 26.25
N ARG A 571 7.02 10.21 26.27
CA ARG A 571 7.18 11.12 25.13
C ARG A 571 7.75 10.41 23.91
N PHE A 572 8.77 9.56 24.08
CA PHE A 572 9.40 8.79 23.00
C PHE A 572 8.40 7.86 22.30
N PHE A 573 7.60 7.11 23.09
CA PHE A 573 6.59 6.23 22.51
C PHE A 573 5.39 7.01 21.92
N LYS A 574 4.94 8.10 22.55
CA LYS A 574 3.84 8.93 22.07
C LYS A 574 4.20 9.61 20.73
N GLN A 575 5.44 9.99 20.54
CA GLN A 575 5.97 10.58 19.30
C GLN A 575 6.48 9.50 18.31
N GLU A 576 6.03 8.25 18.45
CA GLU A 576 6.29 7.18 17.49
C GLU A 576 7.80 6.98 17.23
N TRP A 577 8.62 7.01 18.31
CA TRP A 577 10.08 6.93 18.29
C TRP A 577 10.74 8.06 17.48
N PHE A 578 10.07 9.18 17.31
CA PHE A 578 10.50 10.31 16.45
C PHE A 578 10.81 9.92 15.00
N LEU A 579 10.20 8.84 14.51
CA LEU A 579 10.50 8.32 13.17
C LEU A 579 9.97 9.24 12.07
N ASN A 580 8.82 9.89 12.28
CA ASN A 580 8.28 10.85 11.32
C ASN A 580 9.20 12.09 11.21
N GLU A 581 9.74 12.58 12.34
CA GLU A 581 10.72 13.68 12.39
C GLU A 581 12.03 13.27 11.73
N LEU A 582 12.52 12.07 12.02
CA LEU A 582 13.72 11.52 11.38
C LEU A 582 13.57 11.45 9.86
N TYR A 583 12.43 10.97 9.35
CA TYR A 583 12.18 10.89 7.91
C TYR A 583 12.03 12.27 7.27
N ARG A 584 11.40 13.21 7.98
CA ARG A 584 11.34 14.60 7.53
C ARG A 584 12.75 15.18 7.36
N TYR A 585 13.62 14.96 8.34
CA TYR A 585 14.99 15.45 8.31
C TYR A 585 15.86 14.77 7.24
N LEU A 586 15.78 13.44 7.13
CA LEU A 586 16.64 12.67 6.22
C LEU A 586 16.18 12.68 4.76
N PHE A 587 14.86 12.71 4.51
CA PHE A 587 14.33 12.55 3.16
C PHE A 587 13.50 13.74 2.70
N THR A 588 12.48 14.16 3.45
CA THR A 588 11.53 15.16 2.96
C THR A 588 12.18 16.53 2.81
N ALA A 589 12.86 17.04 3.83
CA ALA A 589 13.48 18.36 3.79
C ALA A 589 14.61 18.49 2.75
N PRO A 590 15.53 17.49 2.57
CA PRO A 590 16.50 17.51 1.47
C PRO A 590 15.84 17.54 0.09
N VAL A 591 14.77 16.74 -0.13
CA VAL A 591 14.05 16.70 -1.41
C VAL A 591 13.35 18.04 -1.67
N GLU A 592 12.69 18.63 -0.68
CA GLU A 592 12.08 19.97 -0.80
C GLU A 592 13.12 21.04 -1.13
N LYS A 593 14.29 21.00 -0.48
CA LYS A 593 15.40 21.92 -0.76
C LYS A 593 15.95 21.72 -2.17
N PHE A 594 16.14 20.47 -2.59
CA PHE A 594 16.58 20.17 -3.95
C PHE A 594 15.54 20.62 -5.00
N SER A 595 14.25 20.37 -4.75
CA SER A 595 13.16 20.88 -5.59
C SER A 595 13.19 22.40 -5.75
N SER A 596 13.48 23.13 -4.65
CA SER A 596 13.62 24.59 -4.69
C SER A 596 14.79 25.05 -5.56
N VAL A 597 15.91 24.30 -5.52
CA VAL A 597 17.07 24.53 -6.41
C VAL A 597 16.72 24.28 -7.87
N CYS A 598 16.04 23.16 -8.16
CA CYS A 598 15.58 22.85 -9.51
C CYS A 598 14.61 23.92 -10.04
N TYR A 599 13.66 24.37 -9.22
CA TYR A 599 12.75 25.45 -9.58
C TYR A 599 13.47 26.76 -9.86
N TRP A 600 14.46 27.11 -9.01
CA TRP A 600 15.30 28.29 -9.24
C TRP A 600 16.08 28.18 -10.56
N PHE A 601 16.66 27.03 -10.84
CA PHE A 601 17.40 26.78 -12.08
C PHE A 601 16.49 26.90 -13.31
N ASP A 602 15.34 26.28 -13.28
CA ASP A 602 14.35 26.35 -14.36
C ASP A 602 13.95 27.79 -14.64
N LYS A 603 13.50 28.50 -13.61
CA LYS A 603 13.02 29.90 -13.74
C LYS A 603 14.12 30.89 -14.11
N ASN A 604 15.32 30.79 -13.51
CA ASN A 604 16.36 31.83 -13.66
C ASN A 604 17.36 31.51 -14.78
N ILE A 605 17.48 30.25 -15.20
CA ILE A 605 18.40 29.87 -16.27
C ILE A 605 17.64 29.48 -17.52
N ILE A 606 16.75 28.49 -17.48
CA ILE A 606 16.06 27.96 -18.67
C ILE A 606 15.08 29.03 -19.21
N ASP A 607 14.13 29.47 -18.38
CA ASP A 607 13.13 30.46 -18.78
C ASP A 607 13.81 31.79 -19.14
N ALA A 608 14.86 32.19 -18.39
CA ALA A 608 15.59 33.41 -18.68
C ALA A 608 16.35 33.33 -20.02
N LEU A 609 16.90 32.17 -20.38
CA LEU A 609 17.52 31.95 -21.70
C LEU A 609 16.51 32.04 -22.82
N VAL A 610 15.35 31.44 -22.67
CA VAL A 610 14.25 31.48 -23.65
C VAL A 610 13.77 32.93 -23.81
N LEU A 611 13.57 33.64 -22.71
CA LEU A 611 13.13 35.03 -22.73
C LEU A 611 14.20 35.97 -23.37
N LYS A 612 15.49 35.80 -23.02
CA LYS A 612 16.59 36.57 -23.60
C LYS A 612 16.75 36.31 -25.09
N SER A 613 16.58 35.06 -25.55
CA SER A 613 16.61 34.77 -27.00
C SER A 613 15.44 35.43 -27.74
N ALA A 614 14.25 35.42 -27.17
CA ALA A 614 13.11 36.16 -27.74
C ALA A 614 13.35 37.67 -27.81
N ILE A 615 13.91 38.26 -26.75
CA ILE A 615 14.30 39.67 -26.73
C ILE A 615 15.38 39.97 -27.79
N LEU A 616 16.40 39.10 -27.92
CA LEU A 616 17.44 39.23 -28.93
C LEU A 616 16.86 39.22 -30.36
N ILE A 617 15.96 38.27 -30.64
CA ILE A 617 15.27 38.19 -31.93
C ILE A 617 14.45 39.47 -32.19
N SER A 618 13.77 40.02 -31.18
CA SER A 618 13.00 41.26 -31.29
C SER A 618 13.91 42.45 -31.59
N ILE A 619 15.09 42.54 -30.94
CA ILE A 619 16.08 43.60 -31.21
C ILE A 619 16.62 43.44 -32.64
N LEU A 620 16.98 42.24 -33.06
CA LEU A 620 17.45 41.98 -34.44
C LEU A 620 16.37 42.35 -35.47
N SER A 621 15.12 41.97 -35.24
CA SER A 621 13.99 42.36 -36.06
C SER A 621 13.80 43.86 -36.15
N GLY A 622 13.95 44.56 -35.03
CA GLY A 622 13.92 46.05 -34.97
C GLY A 622 15.05 46.67 -35.78
N ALA A 623 16.26 46.14 -35.66
CA ALA A 623 17.44 46.62 -36.43
C ALA A 623 17.24 46.35 -37.95
N THR A 624 16.76 45.19 -38.29
CA THR A 624 16.45 44.86 -39.72
C THR A 624 15.40 45.80 -40.27
N HIS A 625 14.33 46.08 -39.54
CA HIS A 625 13.31 47.01 -39.94
C HIS A 625 13.84 48.45 -40.10
N TRP A 626 14.73 48.87 -39.17
CA TRP A 626 15.40 50.17 -39.27
C TRP A 626 16.29 50.25 -40.51
N CYS A 627 17.10 49.23 -40.79
CA CYS A 627 17.91 49.15 -42.00
C CYS A 627 17.07 49.21 -43.28
N ASP A 628 16.02 48.44 -43.35
CA ASP A 628 15.12 48.39 -44.49
C ASP A 628 14.49 49.76 -44.72
N ARG A 629 13.91 50.36 -43.71
CA ARG A 629 13.22 51.64 -43.81
C ARG A 629 14.16 52.82 -44.13
N ILE A 630 15.34 52.88 -43.54
CA ILE A 630 16.23 54.08 -43.67
C ILE A 630 17.26 53.88 -44.77
N LEU A 631 17.90 52.71 -44.85
CA LEU A 631 18.93 52.49 -45.85
C LEU A 631 18.35 52.10 -47.20
N VAL A 632 17.47 51.12 -47.24
CA VAL A 632 16.94 50.62 -48.51
C VAL A 632 15.85 51.54 -49.06
N ASP A 633 14.78 51.76 -48.30
CA ASP A 633 13.68 52.61 -48.71
C ASP A 633 14.09 54.06 -48.77
N GLY A 634 14.93 54.53 -47.79
CA GLY A 634 15.47 55.86 -47.77
C GLY A 634 16.32 56.16 -49.02
N PHE A 635 17.17 55.20 -49.43
CA PHE A 635 17.98 55.34 -50.62
C PHE A 635 17.13 55.34 -51.91
N VAL A 636 16.17 54.44 -52.01
CA VAL A 636 15.23 54.41 -53.13
C VAL A 636 14.43 55.73 -53.25
N ASN A 637 13.94 56.23 -52.13
CA ASN A 637 13.20 57.50 -52.07
C ASN A 637 14.10 58.69 -52.38
N ALA A 638 15.36 58.66 -51.95
CA ALA A 638 16.34 59.69 -52.30
C ALA A 638 16.63 59.72 -53.81
N LEU A 639 16.84 58.54 -54.40
CA LEU A 639 16.97 58.42 -55.87
C LEU A 639 15.74 58.97 -56.61
N GLY A 640 14.56 58.60 -56.12
CA GLY A 640 13.30 59.12 -56.66
C GLY A 640 13.17 60.64 -56.50
N THR A 641 13.65 61.19 -55.40
CA THR A 641 13.66 62.63 -55.13
C THR A 641 14.69 63.32 -56.00
N CYS A 642 15.89 62.76 -56.15
CA CYS A 642 16.90 63.26 -57.06
C CYS A 642 16.41 63.25 -58.52
N ALA A 643 15.79 62.18 -58.95
CA ALA A 643 15.21 62.13 -60.32
C ALA A 643 14.11 63.18 -60.52
N LYS A 644 13.25 63.39 -59.53
CA LYS A 644 12.25 64.51 -59.58
C LYS A 644 12.90 65.88 -59.62
N TRP A 645 13.95 66.04 -58.77
CA TRP A 645 14.67 67.32 -58.78
C TRP A 645 15.36 67.58 -60.11
N ILE A 646 16.07 66.62 -60.68
CA ILE A 646 16.67 66.71 -62.02
C ILE A 646 15.58 66.95 -63.06
N GLY A 647 14.46 66.20 -63.00
CA GLY A 647 13.31 66.41 -63.90
C GLY A 647 12.75 67.90 -63.82
N ASN A 648 12.56 68.40 -62.61
CA ASN A 648 12.12 69.80 -62.41
C ASN A 648 13.14 70.78 -62.87
N PHE A 649 14.42 70.56 -62.60
CA PHE A 649 15.49 71.39 -63.10
C PHE A 649 15.51 71.41 -64.65
N SER A 650 15.47 70.25 -65.30
CA SER A 650 15.38 70.10 -66.75
C SER A 650 14.17 70.84 -67.34
N ARG A 651 13.03 70.68 -66.60
CA ARG A 651 11.76 71.37 -67.05
C ARG A 651 11.87 72.91 -67.03
N ASN A 652 12.70 73.49 -66.17
CA ASN A 652 12.92 74.92 -66.14
C ASN A 652 13.57 75.45 -67.46
N PHE A 653 14.28 74.57 -68.19
CA PHE A 653 14.88 74.92 -69.45
C PHE A 653 13.84 74.75 -70.59
N GLN A 654 12.72 74.07 -70.39
CA GLN A 654 11.66 73.84 -71.34
C GLN A 654 10.63 75.03 -71.28
N THR A 655 11.01 76.16 -71.73
CA THR A 655 10.19 77.36 -71.66
C THR A 655 9.06 77.42 -72.68
N GLY A 656 8.95 76.48 -73.61
CA GLY A 656 7.93 76.37 -74.69
C GLY A 656 8.11 77.44 -75.74
N LYS A 657 9.10 78.37 -75.61
CA LYS A 657 9.37 79.35 -76.64
C LYS A 657 10.51 78.92 -77.57
N LEU A 658 10.27 78.82 -78.88
CA LEU A 658 11.25 78.38 -79.83
C LEU A 658 12.56 79.19 -79.82
N GLN A 659 12.49 80.46 -79.45
CA GLN A 659 13.59 81.35 -79.36
C GLN A 659 14.61 80.93 -78.21
N HIS A 660 14.15 80.47 -77.06
CA HIS A 660 14.99 79.97 -76.00
C HIS A 660 15.74 78.68 -76.31
N TYR A 661 15.11 77.78 -77.09
CA TYR A 661 15.74 76.53 -77.56
C TYR A 661 16.84 76.84 -78.59
N LEU A 662 16.58 77.79 -79.52
CA LEU A 662 17.59 78.27 -80.50
C LEU A 662 18.78 78.91 -79.81
N ILE A 663 18.55 79.76 -78.78
CA ILE A 663 19.61 80.40 -78.04
C ILE A 663 20.42 79.39 -77.23
N SER A 664 19.76 78.41 -76.62
CA SER A 664 20.47 77.38 -75.83
C SER A 664 21.26 76.41 -76.79
N MET A 665 20.73 76.14 -77.98
CA MET A 665 21.46 75.32 -79.02
C MET A 665 22.70 76.17 -79.50
N LEU A 666 22.54 77.41 -79.71
CA LEU A 666 23.65 78.30 -80.15
C LEU A 666 24.71 78.39 -79.08
N LEU A 667 24.31 78.50 -77.76
CA LEU A 667 25.23 78.52 -76.65
C LEU A 667 25.99 77.21 -76.52
N VAL A 668 25.34 76.03 -76.65
CA VAL A 668 25.96 74.71 -76.67
C VAL A 668 26.96 74.54 -77.79
N VAL A 669 26.62 74.99 -79.01
CA VAL A 669 27.55 74.97 -80.17
C VAL A 669 28.72 75.89 -79.90
N LEU A 670 28.46 77.09 -79.40
CA LEU A 670 29.51 78.05 -79.09
C LEU A 670 30.45 77.52 -77.94
N SER A 671 29.88 76.92 -76.90
CA SER A 671 30.67 76.30 -75.84
C SER A 671 31.51 75.12 -76.37
N PHE A 672 30.97 74.32 -77.29
CA PHE A 672 31.74 73.28 -77.91
C PHE A 672 32.87 73.85 -78.80
N PHE A 673 32.68 74.90 -79.53
CA PHE A 673 33.70 75.57 -80.30
C PHE A 673 34.78 76.19 -79.37
N ILE A 674 34.35 76.76 -78.25
CA ILE A 674 35.30 77.30 -77.23
C ILE A 674 36.11 76.16 -76.62
N LEU A 675 35.46 75.06 -76.30
CA LEU A 675 36.13 73.90 -75.65
C LEU A 675 37.16 73.25 -76.64
N THR A 676 36.79 73.20 -77.98
CA THR A 676 37.71 72.71 -79.04
C THR A 676 38.82 73.66 -79.42
N TYR A 677 38.70 74.95 -79.09
CA TYR A 677 39.72 75.93 -79.36
C TYR A 677 40.74 75.98 -78.16
N PHE A 678 40.30 75.64 -76.93
CA PHE A 678 41.14 75.67 -75.75
C PHE A 678 41.68 74.24 -75.36
N LEU A 679 41.19 73.16 -75.86
CA LEU A 679 41.78 71.84 -75.81
C LEU A 679 42.63 71.57 -77.09
#